data_bbc917725cb2e7914c966d0567348ecd
#
_entry.id   bbc917725cb2e7914c966d0567348ecd
#
_cell.length_a   1.000
_cell.length_b   1.000
_cell.length_c   1.000
_cell.angle_alpha   90.00
_cell.angle_beta   90.00
_cell.angle_gamma   90.00
#
_symmetry.space_group_name_H-M   'P 1'
#
loop_
_entity.id
_entity.type
_entity.pdbx_description
1 polymer ?
#
loop_
_entity_poly.entity_id
_entity_poly.type
_entity_poly.pdbx_seq_one_letter_code
_entity_poly.pdbx_strand_id
1 'polypeptide(L)'
;MTFEQYIDRFNIRLDDQQAEAVKCDNLCLLLAVPGSGKTTALVARLGYMIYVKGIRPEHILTVTYTNAATRDMKARFEKYFGGEYSDAVTFKTINSLCNEIIGYYTYITGGSSFELIEDNLPDIREIYISQTGNWPDEADLREIQQQITYIKNMLLDKKQIKAITVTEDKISIENIYEQYCSRLSENRLMDFDDQMVFAFRILRKNSRVREYFKNRYRYLLVDEAQDTSKIQHYIIQMLAHGRNQLFMVGDEDQSIYGFRAAYPRALMEFEKTYKGGQVMLLETDYRSDGYIVKAAARFIKHNQSRHEKKMLPAKPETKPVTIDSMEKRQQQYGRVINCIRTVYSGRQTAILYRNNDSALPYLYRLKKEGIPYNCKGMETTFFTGRTVRYITDLIKLSYDMGNTELFMSTYSKTGCYITKKMAETAVNMYENGRSREGIWNCLELLVKEGSRSRDIKSTASYIRKLKTMSAPEALETIEFLIAGKRSIDTEKMYILKCLAAEDMSAEEFLNMLEELKYDIENKAPDYGADVILSTIHSAKGLEYDNVIIADAIDGILPGAEADVEEERRLFYVGLTRARKSMMILKYSDCYMPFVYLMEKILRKTQPGKAANETFINADVKAGEMIIHKSIGKGTVTAVDGDIITVKFNGGSRNFSYGFCIKQGLIWKEK
;
A
#
# COMPACT_ATOMS: atom_id res chain seq x y z
N MET A 1 23.23 15.22 37.46
CA MET A 1 22.97 16.28 36.48
C MET A 1 21.46 16.54 36.49
N THR A 2 21.01 17.83 36.54
CA THR A 2 19.59 18.15 36.43
C THR A 2 19.12 18.01 34.96
N PHE A 3 17.82 18.07 34.75
CA PHE A 3 17.25 18.02 33.39
C PHE A 3 17.70 19.23 32.53
N GLU A 4 17.74 20.41 33.13
CA GLU A 4 18.20 21.66 32.48
C GLU A 4 19.66 21.55 32.08
N GLN A 5 20.53 21.08 33.00
CA GLN A 5 21.96 20.84 32.69
C GLN A 5 22.15 19.79 31.61
N TYR A 6 21.26 18.78 31.54
CA TYR A 6 21.29 17.77 30.49
C TYR A 6 20.95 18.35 29.11
N ILE A 7 19.86 19.13 29.03
CA ILE A 7 19.44 19.81 27.80
C ILE A 7 20.52 20.74 27.27
N ASP A 8 21.12 21.58 28.15
CA ASP A 8 22.15 22.53 27.79
C ASP A 8 23.43 21.81 27.33
N ARG A 9 23.88 20.80 28.06
CA ARG A 9 25.10 20.04 27.75
C ARG A 9 25.07 19.42 26.35
N PHE A 10 23.94 18.87 25.95
CA PHE A 10 23.80 18.16 24.67
C PHE A 10 23.11 19.00 23.59
N ASN A 11 22.87 20.29 23.85
CA ASN A 11 22.20 21.23 22.93
C ASN A 11 20.87 20.65 22.35
N ILE A 12 20.05 20.07 23.24
CA ILE A 12 18.77 19.48 22.89
C ILE A 12 17.70 20.57 22.98
N ARG A 13 16.90 20.70 21.93
CA ARG A 13 15.76 21.64 21.91
C ARG A 13 14.45 20.83 21.95
N LEU A 14 13.68 21.04 23.01
CA LEU A 14 12.38 20.42 23.24
C LEU A 14 11.35 21.50 23.54
N ASP A 15 10.12 21.31 23.08
CA ASP A 15 8.98 22.04 23.58
C ASP A 15 8.50 21.46 24.93
N ASP A 16 7.50 22.09 25.55
CA ASP A 16 7.01 21.68 26.86
C ASP A 16 6.43 20.26 26.85
N GLN A 17 5.68 19.87 25.79
CA GLN A 17 5.09 18.54 25.64
C GLN A 17 6.19 17.47 25.45
N GLN A 18 7.19 17.77 24.64
CA GLN A 18 8.36 16.89 24.45
C GLN A 18 9.17 16.75 25.74
N ALA A 19 9.41 17.84 26.45
CA ALA A 19 10.16 17.83 27.70
C ALA A 19 9.44 17.02 28.80
N GLU A 20 8.12 17.14 28.87
CA GLU A 20 7.27 16.36 29.78
C GLU A 20 7.32 14.87 29.45
N ALA A 21 7.20 14.51 28.17
CA ALA A 21 7.31 13.13 27.70
C ALA A 21 8.68 12.51 28.00
N VAL A 22 9.76 13.27 27.80
CA VAL A 22 11.14 12.84 28.13
C VAL A 22 11.29 12.52 29.62
N LYS A 23 10.66 13.26 30.50
CA LYS A 23 10.73 13.09 31.97
C LYS A 23 9.79 12.02 32.52
N CYS A 24 8.83 11.52 31.73
CA CYS A 24 7.82 10.57 32.19
C CYS A 24 8.43 9.30 32.80
N ASP A 25 8.13 8.98 34.04
CA ASP A 25 8.63 7.79 34.75
C ASP A 25 7.63 6.61 34.78
N ASN A 26 6.45 6.79 34.21
CA ASN A 26 5.38 5.79 34.16
C ASN A 26 5.44 4.93 32.88
N LEU A 27 4.60 3.90 32.84
CA LEU A 27 4.24 3.26 31.57
C LEU A 27 3.58 4.32 30.68
N CYS A 28 4.15 4.61 29.51
CA CYS A 28 3.74 5.74 28.72
C CYS A 28 3.50 5.37 27.25
N LEU A 29 2.39 5.86 26.71
CA LEU A 29 2.14 5.94 25.28
C LEU A 29 2.21 7.42 24.87
N LEU A 30 3.17 7.78 24.04
CA LEU A 30 3.30 9.09 23.43
C LEU A 30 2.66 9.08 22.05
N LEU A 31 1.48 9.66 21.94
CA LEU A 31 0.78 9.86 20.67
C LEU A 31 1.22 11.19 20.07
N ALA A 32 1.72 11.14 18.85
CA ALA A 32 2.45 12.25 18.27
C ALA A 32 2.04 12.50 16.83
N VAL A 33 1.52 13.70 16.54
CA VAL A 33 1.15 14.08 15.18
C VAL A 33 2.37 14.07 14.24
N PRO A 34 2.18 13.97 12.91
CA PRO A 34 3.27 14.07 11.94
C PRO A 34 4.09 15.36 12.18
N GLY A 35 5.41 15.24 12.03
CA GLY A 35 6.29 16.41 12.18
C GLY A 35 6.49 16.94 13.60
N SER A 36 5.95 16.30 14.63
CA SER A 36 6.04 16.74 16.03
C SER A 36 7.34 16.34 16.76
N GLY A 37 8.30 15.73 16.06
CA GLY A 37 9.58 15.36 16.67
C GLY A 37 9.53 14.07 17.51
N LYS A 38 8.66 13.09 17.18
CA LYS A 38 8.58 11.77 17.82
C LYS A 38 9.93 11.16 18.15
N THR A 39 10.77 10.99 17.12
CA THR A 39 12.08 10.36 17.24
C THR A 39 13.03 11.22 18.09
N THR A 40 12.92 12.56 18.02
CA THR A 40 13.70 13.48 18.86
C THR A 40 13.38 13.30 20.34
N ALA A 41 12.09 13.22 20.67
CA ALA A 41 11.64 12.98 22.06
C ALA A 41 12.11 11.62 22.58
N LEU A 42 12.03 10.55 21.72
CA LEU A 42 12.46 9.20 22.08
C LEU A 42 13.99 9.14 22.31
N VAL A 43 14.79 9.73 21.43
CA VAL A 43 16.26 9.79 21.57
C VAL A 43 16.67 10.66 22.77
N ALA A 44 16.00 11.80 22.99
CA ALA A 44 16.24 12.64 24.16
C ALA A 44 15.88 11.90 25.46
N ARG A 45 14.78 11.14 25.48
CA ARG A 45 14.45 10.30 26.63
C ARG A 45 15.51 9.24 26.92
N LEU A 46 16.02 8.59 25.88
CA LEU A 46 17.09 7.59 26.01
C LEU A 46 18.34 8.21 26.67
N GLY A 47 18.79 9.38 26.21
CA GLY A 47 19.88 10.11 26.86
C GLY A 47 19.55 10.53 28.28
N TYR A 48 18.34 11.05 28.54
CA TYR A 48 17.88 11.42 29.89
C TYR A 48 17.95 10.24 30.87
N MET A 49 17.53 9.06 30.44
CA MET A 49 17.59 7.84 31.27
C MET A 49 19.03 7.50 31.69
N ILE A 50 19.99 7.65 30.77
CA ILE A 50 21.40 7.33 31.02
C ILE A 50 22.07 8.43 31.86
N TYR A 51 22.02 9.66 31.38
CA TYR A 51 22.84 10.77 31.95
C TYR A 51 22.22 11.44 33.17
N VAL A 52 20.90 11.42 33.32
CA VAL A 52 20.22 12.06 34.46
C VAL A 52 19.76 11.04 35.49
N LYS A 53 19.08 9.97 35.03
CA LYS A 53 18.57 8.93 35.92
C LYS A 53 19.63 7.88 36.31
N GLY A 54 20.79 7.86 35.66
CA GLY A 54 21.86 6.90 35.94
C GLY A 54 21.50 5.45 35.62
N ILE A 55 20.59 5.25 34.66
CA ILE A 55 20.17 3.94 34.23
C ILE A 55 21.28 3.30 33.37
N ARG A 56 21.61 2.07 33.69
CA ARG A 56 22.64 1.31 32.94
C ARG A 56 22.15 1.04 31.52
N PRO A 57 22.92 1.43 30.49
CA PRO A 57 22.54 1.31 29.09
C PRO A 57 22.16 -0.10 28.66
N GLU A 58 22.82 -1.12 29.20
CA GLU A 58 22.55 -2.53 28.90
C GLU A 58 21.16 -3.02 29.35
N HIS A 59 20.48 -2.27 30.21
CA HIS A 59 19.10 -2.54 30.61
C HIS A 59 18.04 -1.89 29.73
N ILE A 60 18.48 -1.12 28.74
CA ILE A 60 17.58 -0.41 27.84
C ILE A 60 17.51 -1.14 26.51
N LEU A 61 16.27 -1.47 26.09
CA LEU A 61 15.96 -2.02 24.78
C LEU A 61 15.13 -1.03 24.00
N THR A 62 15.65 -0.59 22.85
CA THR A 62 14.91 0.21 21.89
C THR A 62 14.49 -0.65 20.70
N VAL A 63 13.19 -0.76 20.47
CA VAL A 63 12.59 -1.58 19.43
C VAL A 63 12.06 -0.70 18.32
N THR A 64 12.41 -1.03 17.08
CA THR A 64 11.94 -0.36 15.87
C THR A 64 11.33 -1.36 14.90
N TYR A 65 10.58 -0.85 13.91
CA TYR A 65 9.91 -1.71 12.92
C TYR A 65 10.86 -2.29 11.85
N THR A 66 11.90 -1.53 11.44
CA THR A 66 12.82 -1.94 10.36
C THR A 66 14.29 -1.82 10.78
N ASN A 67 15.16 -2.57 10.11
CA ASN A 67 16.62 -2.44 10.28
C ASN A 67 17.14 -1.03 9.90
N ALA A 68 16.51 -0.37 8.93
CA ALA A 68 16.85 1.00 8.57
C ALA A 68 16.52 1.98 9.71
N ALA A 69 15.34 1.86 10.32
CA ALA A 69 14.95 2.66 11.49
C ALA A 69 15.85 2.39 12.69
N THR A 70 16.27 1.14 12.89
CA THR A 70 17.24 0.77 13.96
C THR A 70 18.57 1.50 13.77
N ARG A 71 19.11 1.51 12.55
CA ARG A 71 20.37 2.23 12.23
C ARG A 71 20.21 3.73 12.36
N ASP A 72 19.12 4.32 11.87
CA ASP A 72 18.85 5.76 12.00
C ASP A 72 18.73 6.18 13.46
N MET A 73 18.03 5.41 14.28
CA MET A 73 17.89 5.66 15.71
C MET A 73 19.25 5.65 16.42
N LYS A 74 20.09 4.63 16.15
CA LYS A 74 21.46 4.55 16.69
C LYS A 74 22.31 5.74 16.24
N ALA A 75 22.29 6.08 14.98
CA ALA A 75 23.03 7.22 14.44
C ALA A 75 22.57 8.56 15.05
N ARG A 76 21.28 8.75 15.29
CA ARG A 76 20.77 9.94 15.99
C ARG A 76 21.20 9.98 17.44
N PHE A 77 21.21 8.84 18.13
CA PHE A 77 21.74 8.74 19.48
C PHE A 77 23.22 9.15 19.53
N GLU A 78 24.04 8.60 18.64
CA GLU A 78 25.46 8.94 18.52
C GLU A 78 25.72 10.41 18.20
N LYS A 79 24.86 11.00 17.35
CA LYS A 79 24.94 12.42 16.99
C LYS A 79 24.74 13.36 18.20
N TYR A 80 23.84 13.02 19.12
CA TYR A 80 23.58 13.83 20.32
C TYR A 80 24.55 13.54 21.45
N PHE A 81 24.91 12.26 21.66
CA PHE A 81 25.59 11.83 22.90
C PHE A 81 26.99 11.27 22.66
N GLY A 82 27.45 11.20 21.42
CA GLY A 82 28.71 10.52 21.07
C GLY A 82 28.60 8.99 21.13
N GLY A 83 29.73 8.32 20.92
CA GLY A 83 29.77 6.85 20.85
C GLY A 83 29.87 6.12 22.19
N GLU A 84 30.02 6.84 23.31
CA GLU A 84 30.34 6.25 24.63
C GLU A 84 29.41 5.11 25.06
N TYR A 85 28.10 5.23 24.81
CA TYR A 85 27.08 4.25 25.21
C TYR A 85 26.35 3.60 24.05
N SER A 86 26.72 3.92 22.79
CA SER A 86 25.97 3.47 21.61
C SER A 86 25.97 1.95 21.44
N ASP A 87 27.03 1.27 21.85
CA ASP A 87 27.13 -0.18 21.80
C ASP A 87 26.55 -0.89 23.04
N ALA A 88 26.41 -0.17 24.14
CA ALA A 88 25.83 -0.69 25.36
C ALA A 88 24.28 -0.68 25.34
N VAL A 89 23.68 0.32 24.66
CA VAL A 89 22.23 0.36 24.44
C VAL A 89 21.85 -0.65 23.37
N THR A 90 20.80 -1.41 23.64
CA THR A 90 20.32 -2.39 22.65
C THR A 90 19.31 -1.75 21.71
N PHE A 91 19.67 -1.62 20.42
CA PHE A 91 18.81 -1.21 19.33
C PHE A 91 18.48 -2.43 18.45
N LYS A 92 17.22 -2.83 18.35
CA LYS A 92 16.81 -4.04 17.62
C LYS A 92 15.47 -3.89 16.94
N THR A 93 15.25 -4.67 15.87
CA THR A 93 13.89 -4.97 15.42
C THR A 93 13.26 -6.03 16.31
N ILE A 94 11.92 -6.13 16.29
CA ILE A 94 11.23 -7.15 17.07
C ILE A 94 11.63 -8.58 16.65
N ASN A 95 11.84 -8.81 15.34
CA ASN A 95 12.31 -10.11 14.84
C ASN A 95 13.70 -10.47 15.38
N SER A 96 14.60 -9.50 15.44
CA SER A 96 15.93 -9.70 16.04
C SER A 96 15.85 -10.04 17.53
N LEU A 97 14.93 -9.42 18.28
CA LEU A 97 14.64 -9.77 19.67
C LEU A 97 14.06 -11.20 19.77
N CYS A 98 13.12 -11.56 18.90
CA CYS A 98 12.53 -12.89 18.85
C CYS A 98 13.59 -13.98 18.59
N ASN A 99 14.52 -13.72 17.66
CA ASN A 99 15.62 -14.62 17.39
C ASN A 99 16.53 -14.80 18.62
N GLU A 100 16.81 -13.75 19.37
CA GLU A 100 17.57 -13.81 20.62
C GLU A 100 16.84 -14.65 21.68
N ILE A 101 15.52 -14.51 21.80
CA ILE A 101 14.68 -15.29 22.71
C ILE A 101 14.73 -16.79 22.35
N ILE A 102 14.62 -17.12 21.07
CA ILE A 102 14.70 -18.50 20.56
C ILE A 102 16.10 -19.06 20.84
N GLY A 103 17.16 -18.32 20.50
CA GLY A 103 18.54 -18.75 20.73
C GLY A 103 18.85 -19.02 22.20
N TYR A 104 18.41 -18.15 23.11
CA TYR A 104 18.56 -18.35 24.53
C TYR A 104 17.79 -19.59 25.04
N TYR A 105 16.56 -19.78 24.57
CA TYR A 105 15.76 -20.96 24.90
C TYR A 105 16.43 -22.25 24.43
N THR A 106 16.91 -22.28 23.19
CA THR A 106 17.63 -23.42 22.61
C THR A 106 18.89 -23.74 23.41
N TYR A 107 19.66 -22.72 23.80
CA TYR A 107 20.86 -22.86 24.61
C TYR A 107 20.56 -23.52 25.97
N ILE A 108 19.54 -23.04 26.71
CA ILE A 108 19.25 -23.57 28.06
C ILE A 108 18.54 -24.91 28.06
N THR A 109 17.93 -25.32 26.92
CA THR A 109 17.21 -26.60 26.81
C THR A 109 18.05 -27.69 26.09
N GLY A 110 19.19 -27.32 25.49
CA GLY A 110 19.99 -28.25 24.69
C GLY A 110 19.28 -28.68 23.39
N GLY A 111 18.26 -27.92 22.95
CA GLY A 111 17.51 -28.20 21.72
C GLY A 111 18.29 -27.84 20.44
N SER A 112 17.77 -28.27 19.30
CA SER A 112 18.27 -27.83 17.99
C SER A 112 17.49 -26.60 17.50
N SER A 113 18.14 -25.65 16.84
CA SER A 113 17.53 -24.51 16.21
C SER A 113 16.78 -24.89 14.92
N PHE A 114 15.75 -24.09 14.59
CA PHE A 114 15.15 -24.10 13.27
C PHE A 114 15.98 -23.23 12.34
N GLU A 115 16.03 -23.60 11.05
CA GLU A 115 16.68 -22.79 10.02
C GLU A 115 15.69 -21.75 9.47
N LEU A 116 16.17 -20.50 9.30
CA LEU A 116 15.35 -19.40 8.76
C LEU A 116 15.33 -19.46 7.22
N ILE A 117 14.15 -19.50 6.63
CA ILE A 117 13.95 -19.30 5.20
C ILE A 117 13.59 -17.84 4.93
N GLU A 118 14.24 -17.24 3.94
CA GLU A 118 14.00 -15.84 3.55
C GLU A 118 12.91 -15.72 2.49
N ASP A 119 12.80 -16.70 1.59
CA ASP A 119 11.77 -16.76 0.54
C ASP A 119 10.93 -18.02 0.70
N ASN A 120 9.64 -17.83 0.95
CA ASN A 120 8.66 -18.91 1.12
C ASN A 120 7.74 -19.09 -0.10
N LEU A 121 7.88 -18.26 -1.16
CA LEU A 121 7.05 -18.36 -2.36
C LEU A 121 7.17 -19.70 -3.09
N PRO A 122 8.36 -20.33 -3.20
CA PRO A 122 8.49 -21.66 -3.80
C PRO A 122 7.63 -22.71 -3.09
N ASP A 123 7.65 -22.73 -1.76
CA ASP A 123 6.86 -23.68 -0.97
C ASP A 123 5.36 -23.45 -1.14
N ILE A 124 4.93 -22.20 -1.10
CA ILE A 124 3.52 -21.83 -1.32
C ILE A 124 3.08 -22.23 -2.72
N ARG A 125 3.90 -22.01 -3.75
CA ARG A 125 3.62 -22.38 -5.14
C ARG A 125 3.40 -23.88 -5.30
N GLU A 126 4.29 -24.70 -4.74
CA GLU A 126 4.16 -26.16 -4.82
C GLU A 126 2.88 -26.66 -4.12
N ILE A 127 2.56 -26.10 -2.94
CA ILE A 127 1.34 -26.45 -2.22
C ILE A 127 0.11 -26.03 -3.04
N TYR A 128 0.10 -24.86 -3.63
CA TYR A 128 -0.99 -24.38 -4.47
C TYR A 128 -1.22 -25.32 -5.67
N ILE A 129 -0.15 -25.68 -6.40
CA ILE A 129 -0.23 -26.60 -7.55
C ILE A 129 -0.74 -27.95 -7.12
N SER A 130 -0.29 -28.48 -5.99
CA SER A 130 -0.72 -29.81 -5.47
C SER A 130 -2.21 -29.84 -5.16
N GLN A 131 -2.78 -28.73 -4.70
CA GLN A 131 -4.21 -28.66 -4.35
C GLN A 131 -5.13 -28.34 -5.52
N THR A 132 -4.67 -27.53 -6.46
CA THR A 132 -5.54 -27.00 -7.54
C THR A 132 -5.27 -27.63 -8.90
N GLY A 133 -4.10 -28.21 -9.11
CA GLY A 133 -3.62 -28.67 -10.42
C GLY A 133 -3.27 -27.52 -11.38
N ASN A 134 -3.37 -26.27 -10.95
CA ASN A 134 -3.13 -25.07 -11.76
C ASN A 134 -1.85 -24.35 -11.31
N TRP A 135 -1.20 -23.65 -12.24
CA TRP A 135 -0.11 -22.74 -11.92
C TRP A 135 -0.69 -21.42 -11.43
N PRO A 136 -0.28 -20.96 -10.21
CA PRO A 136 -0.66 -19.65 -9.70
C PRO A 136 0.08 -18.54 -10.48
N ASP A 137 -0.52 -17.36 -10.60
CA ASP A 137 0.26 -16.20 -10.98
C ASP A 137 0.96 -15.57 -9.76
N GLU A 138 1.81 -14.57 -10.00
CA GLU A 138 2.53 -13.91 -8.90
C GLU A 138 1.60 -13.16 -7.95
N ALA A 139 0.47 -12.65 -8.43
CA ALA A 139 -0.51 -11.96 -7.59
C ALA A 139 -1.19 -12.93 -6.63
N ASP A 140 -1.62 -14.11 -7.13
CA ASP A 140 -2.17 -15.18 -6.29
C ASP A 140 -1.19 -15.61 -5.19
N LEU A 141 0.08 -15.81 -5.55
CA LEU A 141 1.11 -16.22 -4.58
C LEU A 141 1.34 -15.17 -3.49
N ARG A 142 1.39 -13.89 -3.88
CA ARG A 142 1.58 -12.78 -2.94
C ARG A 142 0.37 -12.59 -2.03
N GLU A 143 -0.83 -12.77 -2.57
CA GLU A 143 -2.06 -12.74 -1.77
C GLU A 143 -2.05 -13.84 -0.70
N ILE A 144 -1.72 -15.08 -1.09
CA ILE A 144 -1.60 -16.21 -0.16
C ILE A 144 -0.53 -15.94 0.89
N GLN A 145 0.65 -15.46 0.49
CA GLN A 145 1.74 -15.08 1.40
C GLN A 145 1.30 -14.02 2.41
N GLN A 146 0.59 -12.99 1.96
CA GLN A 146 0.06 -11.94 2.84
C GLN A 146 -0.96 -12.50 3.84
N GLN A 147 -1.83 -13.42 3.41
CA GLN A 147 -2.78 -14.05 4.31
C GLN A 147 -2.11 -14.96 5.35
N ILE A 148 -1.07 -15.69 4.98
CA ILE A 148 -0.26 -16.48 5.93
C ILE A 148 0.39 -15.56 6.98
N THR A 149 1.00 -14.45 6.53
CA THR A 149 1.55 -13.42 7.42
C THR A 149 0.47 -12.85 8.34
N TYR A 150 -0.69 -12.51 7.81
CA TYR A 150 -1.82 -11.99 8.59
C TYR A 150 -2.30 -12.97 9.65
N ILE A 151 -2.48 -14.24 9.29
CA ILE A 151 -2.90 -15.33 10.21
C ILE A 151 -1.93 -15.44 11.40
N LYS A 152 -0.63 -15.51 11.13
CA LYS A 152 0.43 -15.65 12.15
C LYS A 152 0.50 -14.41 13.04
N ASN A 153 0.51 -13.22 12.45
CA ASN A 153 0.67 -11.96 13.17
C ASN A 153 -0.56 -11.56 13.98
N MET A 154 -1.76 -11.88 13.51
CA MET A 154 -3.02 -11.63 14.21
C MET A 154 -3.40 -12.75 15.19
N LEU A 155 -2.63 -13.85 15.22
CA LEU A 155 -2.93 -15.03 16.05
C LEU A 155 -4.37 -15.54 15.83
N LEU A 156 -4.76 -15.70 14.57
CA LEU A 156 -6.11 -16.14 14.23
C LEU A 156 -6.35 -17.59 14.68
N ASP A 157 -7.56 -17.85 15.17
CA ASP A 157 -8.00 -19.20 15.45
C ASP A 157 -8.51 -19.93 14.20
N LYS A 158 -8.70 -21.25 14.28
CA LYS A 158 -9.15 -22.08 13.14
C LYS A 158 -10.45 -21.59 12.52
N LYS A 159 -11.41 -21.08 13.31
CA LYS A 159 -12.69 -20.57 12.80
C LYS A 159 -12.48 -19.30 11.97
N GLN A 160 -11.61 -18.42 12.42
CA GLN A 160 -11.27 -17.18 11.72
C GLN A 160 -10.50 -17.48 10.42
N ILE A 161 -9.54 -18.42 10.45
CA ILE A 161 -8.79 -18.84 9.27
C ILE A 161 -9.71 -19.42 8.20
N LYS A 162 -10.65 -20.28 8.60
CA LYS A 162 -11.62 -20.90 7.71
C LYS A 162 -12.55 -19.91 6.97
N ALA A 163 -12.73 -18.73 7.55
CA ALA A 163 -13.55 -17.67 6.93
C ALA A 163 -12.79 -16.88 5.86
N ILE A 164 -11.46 -17.05 5.74
CA ILE A 164 -10.64 -16.36 4.75
C ILE A 164 -10.67 -17.16 3.44
N THR A 165 -11.09 -16.50 2.36
CA THR A 165 -10.95 -17.00 0.99
C THR A 165 -9.94 -16.14 0.25
N VAL A 166 -9.06 -16.76 -0.50
CA VAL A 166 -8.03 -16.10 -1.30
C VAL A 166 -8.18 -16.46 -2.76
N THR A 167 -7.66 -15.59 -3.61
CA THR A 167 -7.66 -15.67 -5.07
C THR A 167 -9.04 -15.53 -5.72
N GLU A 168 -9.05 -15.21 -7.00
CA GLU A 168 -10.29 -15.15 -7.82
C GLU A 168 -11.05 -16.49 -7.84
N ASP A 169 -10.33 -17.61 -7.72
CA ASP A 169 -10.88 -18.96 -7.68
C ASP A 169 -11.49 -19.32 -6.31
N LYS A 170 -11.50 -18.40 -5.34
CA LYS A 170 -12.05 -18.56 -3.98
C LYS A 170 -11.49 -19.77 -3.23
N ILE A 171 -10.19 -19.99 -3.33
CA ILE A 171 -9.50 -21.09 -2.66
C ILE A 171 -9.45 -20.82 -1.14
N SER A 172 -9.75 -21.84 -0.34
CA SER A 172 -9.64 -21.76 1.11
C SER A 172 -8.18 -21.74 1.54
N ILE A 173 -7.79 -20.70 2.27
CA ILE A 173 -6.45 -20.57 2.82
C ILE A 173 -6.13 -21.61 3.90
N GLU A 174 -7.14 -22.20 4.57
CA GLU A 174 -6.96 -23.14 5.70
C GLU A 174 -6.03 -24.30 5.33
N ASN A 175 -6.35 -24.99 4.21
CA ASN A 175 -5.58 -26.13 3.77
C ASN A 175 -4.16 -25.76 3.35
N ILE A 176 -3.98 -24.65 2.64
CA ILE A 176 -2.65 -24.17 2.25
C ILE A 176 -1.82 -23.85 3.49
N TYR A 177 -2.41 -23.13 4.44
CA TYR A 177 -1.74 -22.75 5.69
C TYR A 177 -1.34 -23.96 6.54
N GLU A 178 -2.24 -24.95 6.69
CA GLU A 178 -1.93 -26.18 7.45
C GLU A 178 -0.80 -26.98 6.79
N GLN A 179 -0.81 -27.17 5.49
CA GLN A 179 0.27 -27.86 4.76
C GLN A 179 1.57 -27.08 4.83
N TYR A 180 1.52 -25.75 4.70
CA TYR A 180 2.70 -24.90 4.84
C TYR A 180 3.35 -25.04 6.22
N CYS A 181 2.57 -24.94 7.29
CA CYS A 181 3.07 -25.11 8.66
C CYS A 181 3.63 -26.52 8.90
N SER A 182 2.98 -27.57 8.38
CA SER A 182 3.48 -28.96 8.49
C SER A 182 4.82 -29.12 7.78
N ARG A 183 4.93 -28.64 6.56
CA ARG A 183 6.14 -28.71 5.75
C ARG A 183 7.34 -28.00 6.44
N LEU A 184 7.13 -26.79 6.96
CA LEU A 184 8.17 -26.08 7.70
C LEU A 184 8.59 -26.86 8.96
N SER A 185 7.61 -27.39 9.71
CA SER A 185 7.88 -28.15 10.93
C SER A 185 8.67 -29.44 10.66
N GLU A 186 8.29 -30.21 9.63
CA GLU A 186 8.93 -31.47 9.24
C GLU A 186 10.39 -31.27 8.81
N ASN A 187 10.66 -30.15 8.10
CA ASN A 187 12.00 -29.80 7.64
C ASN A 187 12.81 -28.98 8.65
N ARG A 188 12.26 -28.69 9.84
CA ARG A 188 12.86 -27.81 10.85
C ARG A 188 13.19 -26.42 10.34
N LEU A 189 12.31 -25.90 9.50
CA LEU A 189 12.38 -24.56 8.94
C LEU A 189 11.46 -23.61 9.70
N MET A 190 11.75 -22.33 9.65
CA MET A 190 10.88 -21.25 10.11
C MET A 190 11.00 -20.04 9.19
N ASP A 191 9.90 -19.32 8.97
CA ASP A 191 9.93 -18.01 8.33
C ASP A 191 10.04 -16.88 9.37
N PHE A 192 10.11 -15.62 8.91
CA PHE A 192 10.17 -14.44 9.79
C PHE A 192 8.97 -14.31 10.73
N ASP A 193 7.79 -14.75 10.31
CA ASP A 193 6.60 -14.72 11.15
C ASP A 193 6.62 -15.83 12.21
N ASP A 194 7.17 -16.99 11.89
CA ASP A 194 7.38 -18.08 12.85
C ASP A 194 8.35 -17.70 13.96
N GLN A 195 9.35 -16.86 13.71
CA GLN A 195 10.22 -16.34 14.78
C GLN A 195 9.38 -15.67 15.88
N MET A 196 8.40 -14.84 15.49
CA MET A 196 7.51 -14.17 16.44
C MET A 196 6.58 -15.16 17.14
N VAL A 197 6.02 -16.13 16.41
CA VAL A 197 5.15 -17.18 16.97
C VAL A 197 5.92 -18.05 17.98
N PHE A 198 7.14 -18.44 17.67
CA PHE A 198 7.96 -19.25 18.57
C PHE A 198 8.40 -18.46 19.80
N ALA A 199 8.88 -17.24 19.64
CA ALA A 199 9.25 -16.36 20.75
C ALA A 199 8.04 -16.11 21.68
N PHE A 200 6.86 -15.82 21.13
CA PHE A 200 5.63 -15.67 21.91
C PHE A 200 5.28 -16.93 22.70
N ARG A 201 5.35 -18.12 22.08
CA ARG A 201 5.07 -19.40 22.73
C ARG A 201 6.08 -19.71 23.84
N ILE A 202 7.37 -19.42 23.59
CA ILE A 202 8.45 -19.60 24.57
C ILE A 202 8.20 -18.69 25.78
N LEU A 203 8.01 -17.39 25.56
CA LEU A 203 7.77 -16.44 26.66
C LEU A 203 6.50 -16.78 27.45
N ARG A 204 5.45 -17.28 26.79
CA ARG A 204 4.21 -17.69 27.43
C ARG A 204 4.37 -18.93 28.31
N LYS A 205 5.11 -19.96 27.82
CA LYS A 205 5.22 -21.28 28.47
C LYS A 205 6.41 -21.40 29.41
N ASN A 206 7.49 -20.65 29.20
CA ASN A 206 8.72 -20.75 29.96
C ASN A 206 8.98 -19.50 30.79
N SER A 207 8.66 -19.58 32.09
CA SER A 207 8.85 -18.46 33.03
C SER A 207 10.33 -18.09 33.19
N ARG A 208 11.28 -19.07 33.15
CA ARG A 208 12.71 -18.82 33.31
C ARG A 208 13.24 -17.93 32.16
N VAL A 209 12.84 -18.20 30.91
CA VAL A 209 13.23 -17.38 29.77
C VAL A 209 12.59 -16.00 29.88
N ARG A 210 11.29 -15.93 30.20
CA ARG A 210 10.59 -14.66 30.36
C ARG A 210 11.23 -13.75 31.41
N GLU A 211 11.51 -14.29 32.61
CA GLU A 211 12.14 -13.51 33.67
C GLU A 211 13.60 -13.12 33.35
N TYR A 212 14.33 -13.94 32.60
CA TYR A 212 15.67 -13.57 32.13
C TYR A 212 15.62 -12.30 31.25
N PHE A 213 14.74 -12.27 30.25
CA PHE A 213 14.62 -11.11 29.34
C PHE A 213 14.02 -9.88 30.06
N LYS A 214 13.08 -10.05 30.97
CA LYS A 214 12.55 -8.97 31.81
C LYS A 214 13.64 -8.34 32.72
N ASN A 215 14.52 -9.14 33.28
CA ASN A 215 15.60 -8.65 34.13
C ASN A 215 16.73 -7.98 33.29
N ARG A 216 16.97 -8.49 32.08
CA ARG A 216 17.92 -7.91 31.15
C ARG A 216 17.43 -6.59 30.61
N TYR A 217 16.21 -6.52 30.11
CA TYR A 217 15.60 -5.35 29.49
C TYR A 217 14.51 -4.75 30.40
N ARG A 218 14.95 -3.93 31.36
CA ARG A 218 14.04 -3.29 32.33
C ARG A 218 13.30 -2.08 31.78
N TYR A 219 13.84 -1.52 30.71
CA TYR A 219 13.34 -0.30 30.05
C TYR A 219 13.15 -0.60 28.57
N LEU A 220 11.90 -0.58 28.15
CA LEU A 220 11.52 -0.83 26.75
C LEU A 220 11.06 0.48 26.11
N LEU A 221 11.67 0.84 25.02
CA LEU A 221 11.27 1.95 24.16
C LEU A 221 10.83 1.38 22.80
N VAL A 222 9.63 1.74 22.35
CA VAL A 222 9.06 1.22 21.11
C VAL A 222 8.73 2.40 20.20
N ASP A 223 9.34 2.45 19.02
CA ASP A 223 9.04 3.45 18.00
C ASP A 223 8.05 2.90 16.97
N GLU A 224 7.29 3.79 16.34
CA GLU A 224 6.26 3.49 15.33
C GLU A 224 5.28 2.39 15.79
N ALA A 225 4.83 2.48 17.06
CA ALA A 225 4.02 1.45 17.70
C ALA A 225 2.68 1.15 16.96
N GLN A 226 2.16 2.07 16.15
CA GLN A 226 0.97 1.87 15.32
C GLN A 226 1.15 0.85 14.19
N ASP A 227 2.40 0.55 13.81
CA ASP A 227 2.70 -0.42 12.76
C ASP A 227 2.98 -1.83 13.30
N THR A 228 3.02 -1.95 14.62
CA THR A 228 3.28 -3.20 15.33
C THR A 228 2.08 -4.13 15.25
N SER A 229 2.32 -5.42 14.95
CA SER A 229 1.27 -6.44 14.86
C SER A 229 0.78 -6.90 16.24
N LYS A 230 -0.36 -7.61 16.27
CA LYS A 230 -0.94 -8.11 17.53
C LYS A 230 0.02 -9.02 18.31
N ILE A 231 0.70 -9.94 17.64
CA ILE A 231 1.67 -10.83 18.29
C ILE A 231 2.86 -10.06 18.86
N GLN A 232 3.33 -9.03 18.13
CA GLN A 232 4.41 -8.16 18.58
C GLN A 232 4.01 -7.38 19.84
N HIS A 233 2.80 -6.83 19.88
CA HIS A 233 2.27 -6.18 21.08
C HIS A 233 2.21 -7.15 22.27
N TYR A 234 1.81 -8.41 22.07
CA TYR A 234 1.81 -9.39 23.15
C TYR A 234 3.22 -9.75 23.66
N ILE A 235 4.20 -9.83 22.75
CA ILE A 235 5.61 -10.04 23.16
C ILE A 235 6.08 -8.87 24.03
N ILE A 236 5.86 -7.62 23.56
CA ILE A 236 6.18 -6.40 24.32
C ILE A 236 5.47 -6.38 25.68
N GLN A 237 4.18 -6.69 25.71
CA GLN A 237 3.38 -6.75 26.93
C GLN A 237 3.95 -7.76 27.97
N MET A 238 4.34 -8.95 27.52
CA MET A 238 4.94 -9.95 28.41
C MET A 238 6.27 -9.49 29.01
N LEU A 239 7.07 -8.69 28.27
CA LEU A 239 8.33 -8.14 28.76
C LEU A 239 8.12 -6.90 29.63
N ALA A 240 7.12 -6.09 29.36
CA ALA A 240 6.79 -4.87 30.11
C ALA A 240 6.02 -5.14 31.41
N HIS A 241 5.50 -6.35 31.61
CA HIS A 241 4.68 -6.65 32.80
C HIS A 241 5.49 -6.66 34.09
N GLY A 242 4.97 -6.03 35.14
CA GLY A 242 5.54 -5.99 36.48
C GLY A 242 6.31 -4.70 36.76
N ARG A 243 7.62 -4.78 37.05
CA ARG A 243 8.44 -3.62 37.43
C ARG A 243 9.11 -2.90 36.24
N ASN A 244 8.93 -3.40 35.01
CA ASN A 244 9.58 -2.86 33.85
C ASN A 244 8.85 -1.61 33.37
N GLN A 245 9.61 -0.65 32.86
CA GLN A 245 9.07 0.57 32.26
C GLN A 245 8.90 0.40 30.76
N LEU A 246 7.83 0.94 30.23
CA LEU A 246 7.50 0.94 28.82
C LEU A 246 7.25 2.36 28.35
N PHE A 247 7.89 2.74 27.27
CA PHE A 247 7.64 3.99 26.56
C PHE A 247 7.38 3.68 25.09
N MET A 248 6.13 3.78 24.67
CA MET A 248 5.72 3.60 23.28
C MET A 248 5.52 4.94 22.61
N VAL A 249 5.98 5.08 21.38
CA VAL A 249 5.75 6.26 20.55
C VAL A 249 5.03 5.82 19.28
N GLY A 250 3.96 6.54 18.91
CA GLY A 250 3.20 6.19 17.72
C GLY A 250 2.21 7.27 17.30
N ASP A 251 1.52 7.00 16.21
CA ASP A 251 0.42 7.80 15.69
C ASP A 251 -0.57 6.89 14.98
N GLU A 252 -1.68 6.58 15.61
CA GLU A 252 -2.71 5.69 15.03
C GLU A 252 -3.28 6.24 13.71
N ASP A 253 -3.23 7.57 13.52
CA ASP A 253 -3.64 8.22 12.27
C ASP A 253 -2.65 7.96 11.11
N GLN A 254 -1.45 7.45 11.41
CA GLN A 254 -0.45 7.02 10.42
C GLN A 254 -0.34 5.48 10.30
N SER A 255 -1.25 4.71 10.90
CA SER A 255 -1.30 3.26 10.71
C SER A 255 -1.88 2.92 9.34
N ILE A 256 -1.02 2.50 8.42
CA ILE A 256 -1.34 2.19 7.02
C ILE A 256 -0.84 0.82 6.56
N TYR A 257 -0.42 -0.04 7.49
CA TYR A 257 0.07 -1.38 7.22
C TYR A 257 -0.87 -2.48 7.74
N GLY A 258 -2.19 -2.23 7.71
CA GLY A 258 -3.20 -3.23 8.07
C GLY A 258 -3.07 -4.52 7.26
N PHE A 259 -2.72 -4.42 5.97
CA PHE A 259 -2.42 -5.55 5.10
C PHE A 259 -1.18 -6.38 5.54
N ARG A 260 -0.32 -5.82 6.41
CA ARG A 260 0.79 -6.51 7.10
C ARG A 260 0.46 -6.83 8.55
N ALA A 261 -0.82 -6.87 8.90
CA ALA A 261 -1.32 -7.14 10.23
C ALA A 261 -0.95 -6.09 11.30
N ALA A 262 -0.72 -4.82 10.91
CA ALA A 262 -0.61 -3.73 11.89
C ALA A 262 -1.87 -3.68 12.77
N TYR A 263 -1.67 -3.46 14.08
CA TYR A 263 -2.74 -3.52 15.06
C TYR A 263 -2.87 -2.23 15.89
N PRO A 264 -3.32 -1.12 15.28
CA PRO A 264 -3.42 0.18 15.94
C PRO A 264 -4.38 0.18 17.15
N ARG A 265 -5.28 -0.81 17.22
CA ARG A 265 -6.18 -1.00 18.36
C ARG A 265 -5.42 -1.15 19.69
N ALA A 266 -4.18 -1.67 19.66
CA ALA A 266 -3.37 -1.76 20.87
C ALA A 266 -3.05 -0.38 21.47
N LEU A 267 -2.90 0.66 20.64
CA LEU A 267 -2.71 2.03 21.08
C LEU A 267 -4.01 2.57 21.70
N MET A 268 -5.16 2.30 21.08
CA MET A 268 -6.49 2.71 21.57
C MET A 268 -6.84 2.06 22.91
N GLU A 269 -6.34 0.86 23.17
CA GLU A 269 -6.58 0.10 24.39
C GLU A 269 -5.40 0.15 25.38
N PHE A 270 -4.46 1.09 25.23
CA PHE A 270 -3.23 1.15 26.01
C PHE A 270 -3.48 1.18 27.52
N GLU A 271 -4.33 2.08 28.02
CA GLU A 271 -4.62 2.24 29.44
C GLU A 271 -5.34 1.02 30.04
N LYS A 272 -6.14 0.31 29.23
CA LYS A 272 -6.75 -0.97 29.62
C LYS A 272 -5.70 -2.08 29.77
N THR A 273 -4.75 -2.11 28.83
CA THR A 273 -3.71 -3.15 28.76
C THR A 273 -2.65 -2.94 29.83
N TYR A 274 -2.26 -1.69 30.04
CA TYR A 274 -1.22 -1.28 30.96
C TYR A 274 -1.82 -0.45 32.11
N LYS A 275 -2.27 -1.13 33.18
CA LYS A 275 -2.88 -0.47 34.34
C LYS A 275 -1.91 0.56 34.95
N GLY A 276 -2.37 1.79 35.09
CA GLY A 276 -1.57 2.93 35.54
C GLY A 276 -0.70 3.54 34.46
N GLY A 277 -0.87 3.08 33.21
CA GLY A 277 -0.25 3.71 32.03
C GLY A 277 -0.84 5.08 31.76
N GLN A 278 -0.04 5.95 31.15
CA GLN A 278 -0.38 7.33 30.82
C GLN A 278 -0.28 7.54 29.31
N VAL A 279 -1.29 8.19 28.72
CA VAL A 279 -1.25 8.66 27.33
C VAL A 279 -0.86 10.13 27.35
N MET A 280 0.22 10.46 26.61
CA MET A 280 0.73 11.81 26.42
C MET A 280 0.61 12.20 24.95
N LEU A 281 0.54 13.49 24.65
CA LEU A 281 0.32 14.00 23.32
C LEU A 281 1.47 14.91 22.87
N LEU A 282 1.91 14.78 21.61
CA LEU A 282 2.68 15.81 20.90
C LEU A 282 1.80 16.36 19.78
N GLU A 283 1.37 17.58 19.91
CA GLU A 283 0.33 18.19 19.07
C GLU A 283 0.88 19.23 18.08
N THR A 284 2.15 19.64 18.19
CA THR A 284 2.73 20.67 17.34
C THR A 284 3.51 20.07 16.17
N ASP A 285 3.10 20.41 14.93
CA ASP A 285 3.83 20.05 13.70
C ASP A 285 4.86 21.12 13.34
N TYR A 286 6.15 20.73 13.35
CA TYR A 286 7.30 21.59 13.00
C TYR A 286 7.73 21.41 11.53
N ARG A 287 7.13 20.48 10.79
CA ARG A 287 7.50 20.09 9.43
C ARG A 287 6.85 20.96 8.39
N SER A 288 5.53 21.03 8.42
CA SER A 288 4.70 21.46 7.28
C SER A 288 4.25 22.91 7.37
N ASP A 289 3.95 23.52 6.23
CA ASP A 289 3.27 24.82 6.13
C ASP A 289 1.91 24.78 6.85
N GLY A 290 1.52 25.87 7.49
CA GLY A 290 0.31 25.95 8.31
C GLY A 290 -0.98 25.61 7.58
N TYR A 291 -1.09 25.90 6.27
CA TYR A 291 -2.25 25.48 5.48
C TYR A 291 -2.34 23.96 5.32
N ILE A 292 -1.21 23.29 5.12
CA ILE A 292 -1.15 21.83 5.01
C ILE A 292 -1.58 21.19 6.33
N VAL A 293 -1.04 21.67 7.45
CA VAL A 293 -1.37 21.18 8.79
C VAL A 293 -2.87 21.30 9.07
N LYS A 294 -3.45 22.48 8.83
CA LYS A 294 -4.89 22.72 9.06
C LYS A 294 -5.79 21.86 8.16
N ALA A 295 -5.40 21.68 6.91
CA ALA A 295 -6.15 20.83 5.97
C ALA A 295 -6.09 19.34 6.39
N ALA A 296 -4.89 18.82 6.67
CA ALA A 296 -4.69 17.45 7.12
C ALA A 296 -5.40 17.16 8.44
N ALA A 297 -5.30 18.07 9.42
CA ALA A 297 -5.98 17.94 10.72
C ALA A 297 -7.49 17.83 10.59
N ARG A 298 -8.12 18.61 9.69
CA ARG A 298 -9.56 18.54 9.45
C ARG A 298 -9.95 17.28 8.67
N PHE A 299 -9.11 16.85 7.76
CA PHE A 299 -9.37 15.67 6.94
C PHE A 299 -9.40 14.40 7.80
N ILE A 300 -8.40 14.19 8.66
CA ILE A 300 -8.30 12.95 9.46
C ILE A 300 -9.37 12.85 10.57
N LYS A 301 -9.98 13.97 10.98
CA LYS A 301 -11.09 13.99 11.96
C LYS A 301 -12.34 13.26 11.49
N HIS A 302 -12.44 12.87 10.23
CA HIS A 302 -13.53 12.04 9.72
C HIS A 302 -13.38 10.55 10.07
N ASN A 303 -12.22 10.13 10.58
CA ASN A 303 -12.03 8.81 11.19
C ASN A 303 -12.55 8.82 12.63
N GLN A 304 -13.17 7.71 13.03
CA GLN A 304 -13.71 7.52 14.38
C GLN A 304 -12.77 6.75 15.29
N SER A 305 -12.04 5.75 14.71
CA SER A 305 -11.08 4.92 15.47
C SER A 305 -9.76 5.66 15.68
N ARG A 306 -9.77 6.69 16.55
CA ARG A 306 -8.63 7.53 16.88
C ARG A 306 -8.77 8.20 18.26
N HIS A 307 -7.63 8.61 18.84
CA HIS A 307 -7.63 9.48 20.02
C HIS A 307 -7.98 10.92 19.62
N GLU A 308 -8.61 11.63 20.53
CA GLU A 308 -8.82 13.05 20.37
C GLU A 308 -7.49 13.79 20.60
N LYS A 309 -6.93 14.33 19.52
CA LYS A 309 -5.71 15.13 19.55
C LYS A 309 -5.82 16.29 18.58
N LYS A 310 -5.18 17.40 18.92
CA LYS A 310 -5.05 18.57 18.05
C LYS A 310 -3.82 18.40 17.16
N MET A 311 -3.79 19.08 16.02
CA MET A 311 -2.61 19.21 15.19
C MET A 311 -2.41 20.69 14.92
N LEU A 312 -1.40 21.28 15.55
CA LEU A 312 -1.12 22.71 15.57
C LEU A 312 0.11 23.02 14.71
N PRO A 313 0.05 24.00 13.80
CA PRO A 313 1.21 24.36 13.00
C PRO A 313 2.20 25.21 13.80
N ALA A 314 3.48 24.85 13.78
CA ALA A 314 4.56 25.73 14.26
C ALA A 314 4.96 26.74 13.17
N LYS A 315 4.73 26.43 11.88
CA LYS A 315 5.05 27.29 10.77
C LYS A 315 3.86 28.14 10.34
N PRO A 316 4.12 29.34 9.77
CA PRO A 316 3.06 30.19 9.25
C PRO A 316 2.34 29.58 8.03
N GLU A 317 1.20 30.11 7.69
CA GLU A 317 0.41 29.80 6.51
C GLU A 317 0.92 30.61 5.31
N THR A 318 1.81 30.02 4.50
CA THR A 318 2.45 30.73 3.38
C THR A 318 1.93 30.29 2.03
N LYS A 319 1.75 28.99 1.83
CA LYS A 319 1.31 28.41 0.56
C LYS A 319 0.05 27.57 0.73
N PRO A 320 -1.05 27.97 0.11
CA PRO A 320 -2.30 27.21 0.19
C PRO A 320 -2.14 25.82 -0.44
N VAL A 321 -2.85 24.85 0.10
CA VAL A 321 -3.07 23.56 -0.58
C VAL A 321 -3.91 23.82 -1.82
N THR A 322 -3.47 23.31 -2.97
CA THR A 322 -4.14 23.53 -4.25
C THR A 322 -4.78 22.24 -4.77
N ILE A 323 -5.92 22.38 -5.42
CA ILE A 323 -6.54 21.30 -6.21
C ILE A 323 -6.46 21.73 -7.67
N ASP A 324 -5.73 20.95 -8.48
CA ASP A 324 -5.58 21.21 -9.92
C ASP A 324 -6.57 20.33 -10.69
N SER A 325 -7.59 20.97 -11.25
CA SER A 325 -8.72 20.30 -11.90
C SER A 325 -8.49 20.14 -13.40
N MET A 326 -8.78 18.95 -13.91
CA MET A 326 -8.70 18.56 -15.33
C MET A 326 -10.00 17.90 -15.78
N GLU A 327 -10.32 17.99 -17.05
CA GLU A 327 -11.52 17.33 -17.60
C GLU A 327 -11.38 15.81 -17.63
N LYS A 328 -10.20 15.33 -18.07
CA LYS A 328 -9.91 13.90 -18.20
C LYS A 328 -8.70 13.49 -17.37
N ARG A 329 -8.77 12.32 -16.76
CA ARG A 329 -7.67 11.71 -15.99
C ARG A 329 -6.35 11.67 -16.79
N GLN A 330 -6.41 11.36 -18.08
CA GLN A 330 -5.20 11.24 -18.92
C GLN A 330 -4.38 12.54 -19.03
N GLN A 331 -5.01 13.72 -18.83
CA GLN A 331 -4.33 15.02 -18.91
C GLN A 331 -3.31 15.24 -17.77
N GLN A 332 -3.42 14.48 -16.67
CA GLN A 332 -2.54 14.59 -15.50
C GLN A 332 -1.05 14.48 -15.86
N TYR A 333 -0.69 13.58 -16.75
CA TYR A 333 0.71 13.32 -17.06
C TYR A 333 1.41 14.52 -17.69
N GLY A 334 0.81 15.13 -18.70
CA GLY A 334 1.32 16.37 -19.32
C GLY A 334 1.29 17.56 -18.37
N ARG A 335 0.23 17.67 -17.58
CA ARG A 335 0.06 18.75 -16.60
C ARG A 335 1.15 18.70 -15.51
N VAL A 336 1.42 17.54 -14.94
CA VAL A 336 2.45 17.34 -13.91
C VAL A 336 3.84 17.61 -14.45
N ILE A 337 4.18 17.12 -15.66
CA ILE A 337 5.46 17.41 -16.31
C ILE A 337 5.66 18.91 -16.49
N ASN A 338 4.62 19.62 -16.97
CA ASN A 338 4.69 21.07 -17.11
C ASN A 338 4.88 21.78 -15.76
N CYS A 339 4.19 21.34 -14.71
CA CYS A 339 4.38 21.88 -13.36
C CYS A 339 5.81 21.67 -12.84
N ILE A 340 6.40 20.49 -13.08
CA ILE A 340 7.78 20.20 -12.72
C ILE A 340 8.75 21.16 -13.40
N ARG A 341 8.56 21.44 -14.70
CA ARG A 341 9.43 22.33 -15.47
C ARG A 341 9.28 23.81 -15.10
N THR A 342 8.10 24.22 -14.71
CA THR A 342 7.80 25.66 -14.50
C THR A 342 7.72 26.04 -13.03
N VAL A 343 6.82 25.42 -12.28
CA VAL A 343 6.53 25.80 -10.88
C VAL A 343 7.54 25.19 -9.90
N TYR A 344 7.96 23.96 -10.16
CA TYR A 344 8.81 23.17 -9.23
C TYR A 344 10.23 22.97 -9.73
N SER A 345 10.66 23.63 -10.80
CA SER A 345 12.01 23.51 -11.35
C SER A 345 13.09 23.71 -10.27
N GLY A 346 14.05 22.79 -10.20
CA GLY A 346 15.13 22.80 -9.20
C GLY A 346 14.67 22.65 -7.75
N ARG A 347 13.49 22.05 -7.52
CA ARG A 347 12.94 21.83 -6.18
C ARG A 347 12.50 20.38 -6.00
N GLN A 348 12.88 19.79 -4.88
CA GLN A 348 12.47 18.44 -4.54
C GLN A 348 10.94 18.31 -4.56
N THR A 349 10.43 17.47 -5.47
CA THR A 349 9.00 17.28 -5.71
C THR A 349 8.66 15.81 -5.80
N ALA A 350 7.79 15.32 -4.91
CA ALA A 350 7.31 13.96 -4.94
C ALA A 350 5.94 13.88 -5.61
N ILE A 351 5.79 12.94 -6.55
CA ILE A 351 4.50 12.52 -7.10
C ILE A 351 4.12 11.27 -6.33
N LEU A 352 3.06 11.38 -5.53
CA LEU A 352 2.57 10.31 -4.67
C LEU A 352 1.29 9.70 -5.24
N TYR A 353 1.25 8.38 -5.28
CA TYR A 353 0.15 7.57 -5.79
C TYR A 353 -0.09 6.33 -4.90
N ARG A 354 -1.21 5.65 -5.13
CA ARG A 354 -1.59 4.46 -4.34
C ARG A 354 -0.85 3.21 -4.80
N ASN A 355 -0.81 2.94 -6.10
CA ASN A 355 -0.30 1.72 -6.71
C ASN A 355 0.88 2.03 -7.65
N ASN A 356 1.85 1.12 -7.73
CA ASN A 356 3.02 1.28 -8.60
C ASN A 356 2.65 1.47 -10.09
N ASP A 357 1.56 0.87 -10.55
CA ASP A 357 1.11 0.96 -11.93
C ASP A 357 0.83 2.41 -12.36
N SER A 358 0.32 3.26 -11.43
CA SER A 358 0.09 4.70 -11.67
C SER A 358 1.37 5.47 -12.03
N ALA A 359 2.55 4.95 -11.67
CA ALA A 359 3.82 5.59 -11.98
C ALA A 359 4.26 5.44 -13.43
N LEU A 360 3.83 4.35 -14.12
CA LEU A 360 4.37 3.96 -15.42
C LEU A 360 4.25 5.06 -16.49
N PRO A 361 3.10 5.74 -16.67
CA PRO A 361 3.02 6.82 -17.64
C PRO A 361 3.84 8.06 -17.26
N TYR A 362 4.01 8.35 -15.95
CA TYR A 362 4.92 9.40 -15.51
C TYR A 362 6.38 9.05 -15.83
N LEU A 363 6.78 7.84 -15.51
CA LEU A 363 8.13 7.32 -15.77
C LEU A 363 8.47 7.40 -17.26
N TYR A 364 7.57 6.90 -18.12
CA TYR A 364 7.73 6.98 -19.57
C TYR A 364 7.91 8.42 -20.07
N ARG A 365 7.07 9.35 -19.59
CA ARG A 365 7.15 10.76 -20.02
C ARG A 365 8.38 11.46 -19.49
N LEU A 366 8.76 11.26 -18.21
CA LEU A 366 9.98 11.82 -17.63
C LEU A 366 11.21 11.35 -18.42
N LYS A 367 11.28 10.06 -18.79
CA LYS A 367 12.33 9.49 -19.65
C LYS A 367 12.36 10.16 -21.01
N LYS A 368 11.21 10.24 -21.70
CA LYS A 368 11.06 10.83 -23.03
C LYS A 368 11.48 12.32 -23.06
N GLU A 369 11.21 13.03 -21.95
CA GLU A 369 11.51 14.45 -21.81
C GLU A 369 12.90 14.75 -21.20
N GLY A 370 13.70 13.69 -20.92
CA GLY A 370 15.03 13.82 -20.34
C GLY A 370 15.07 14.44 -18.93
N ILE A 371 13.98 14.34 -18.17
CA ILE A 371 13.91 14.86 -16.80
C ILE A 371 14.42 13.80 -15.83
N PRO A 372 15.48 14.09 -15.04
CA PRO A 372 15.98 13.18 -14.02
C PRO A 372 14.90 12.87 -12.97
N TYR A 373 14.79 11.60 -12.59
CA TYR A 373 13.85 11.16 -11.58
C TYR A 373 14.43 10.02 -10.73
N ASN A 374 13.93 9.94 -9.50
CA ASN A 374 14.16 8.81 -8.61
C ASN A 374 12.85 8.04 -8.42
N CYS A 375 12.87 6.73 -8.64
CA CYS A 375 11.75 5.83 -8.43
C CYS A 375 12.21 4.64 -7.60
N LYS A 376 11.88 4.62 -6.31
CA LYS A 376 12.31 3.59 -5.38
C LYS A 376 11.23 2.54 -5.15
N GLY A 377 11.62 1.26 -5.19
CA GLY A 377 10.74 0.15 -4.80
C GLY A 377 9.63 -0.13 -5.81
N MET A 378 9.87 0.19 -7.08
CA MET A 378 8.95 -0.17 -8.16
C MET A 378 9.11 -1.64 -8.52
N GLU A 379 8.00 -2.33 -8.69
CA GLU A 379 7.96 -3.75 -9.05
C GLU A 379 7.52 -3.91 -10.51
N THR A 380 7.92 -5.01 -11.12
CA THR A 380 7.58 -5.35 -12.52
C THR A 380 6.33 -6.23 -12.66
N THR A 381 5.57 -6.39 -11.56
CA THR A 381 4.33 -7.18 -11.53
C THR A 381 3.26 -6.73 -12.52
N PHE A 382 3.27 -5.45 -12.92
CA PHE A 382 2.43 -4.95 -13.99
C PHE A 382 2.61 -5.75 -15.28
N PHE A 383 3.86 -5.96 -15.71
CA PHE A 383 4.21 -6.60 -16.99
C PHE A 383 3.95 -8.12 -16.98
N THR A 384 3.99 -8.75 -15.80
CA THR A 384 3.75 -10.19 -15.63
C THR A 384 2.29 -10.52 -15.31
N GLY A 385 1.46 -9.50 -15.03
CA GLY A 385 0.04 -9.66 -14.71
C GLY A 385 -0.77 -10.22 -15.89
N ARG A 386 -1.80 -11.03 -15.59
CA ARG A 386 -2.63 -11.75 -16.57
C ARG A 386 -3.13 -10.86 -17.71
N THR A 387 -3.66 -9.68 -17.39
CA THR A 387 -4.23 -8.76 -18.40
C THR A 387 -3.16 -8.25 -19.35
N VAL A 388 -2.03 -7.79 -18.84
CA VAL A 388 -0.95 -7.23 -19.68
C VAL A 388 -0.33 -8.32 -20.54
N ARG A 389 0.02 -9.49 -19.96
CA ARG A 389 0.54 -10.64 -20.73
C ARG A 389 -0.42 -11.05 -21.83
N TYR A 390 -1.70 -11.14 -21.54
CA TYR A 390 -2.68 -11.53 -22.53
C TYR A 390 -2.73 -10.54 -23.72
N ILE A 391 -2.68 -9.23 -23.44
CA ILE A 391 -2.69 -8.19 -24.46
C ILE A 391 -1.39 -8.26 -25.29
N THR A 392 -0.24 -8.36 -24.65
CA THR A 392 1.05 -8.46 -25.35
C THR A 392 1.17 -9.75 -26.15
N ASP A 393 0.68 -10.88 -25.62
CA ASP A 393 0.66 -12.18 -26.33
C ASP A 393 -0.22 -12.14 -27.59
N LEU A 394 -1.39 -11.47 -27.54
CA LEU A 394 -2.23 -11.30 -28.72
C LEU A 394 -1.56 -10.44 -29.80
N ILE A 395 -0.87 -9.37 -29.40
CA ILE A 395 -0.11 -8.56 -30.33
C ILE A 395 1.03 -9.41 -30.92
N LYS A 396 1.82 -10.11 -30.10
CA LYS A 396 2.90 -11.02 -30.55
C LYS A 396 2.37 -12.11 -31.48
N LEU A 397 1.21 -12.70 -31.17
CA LEU A 397 0.56 -13.72 -32.01
C LEU A 397 0.22 -13.19 -33.41
N SER A 398 -0.07 -11.88 -33.55
CA SER A 398 -0.36 -11.29 -34.85
C SER A 398 0.83 -11.30 -35.81
N TYR A 399 2.05 -11.34 -35.29
CA TYR A 399 3.28 -11.46 -36.06
C TYR A 399 3.65 -12.91 -36.42
N ASP A 400 3.24 -13.86 -35.54
CA ASP A 400 3.47 -15.30 -35.76
C ASP A 400 2.20 -16.09 -35.40
N MET A 401 1.28 -16.20 -36.38
CA MET A 401 0.00 -16.90 -36.26
C MET A 401 0.15 -18.42 -36.08
N GLY A 402 1.36 -18.95 -36.22
CA GLY A 402 1.71 -20.35 -36.04
C GLY A 402 2.26 -20.68 -34.66
N ASN A 403 2.51 -19.68 -33.81
CA ASN A 403 3.08 -19.88 -32.50
C ASN A 403 2.09 -20.58 -31.56
N THR A 404 2.39 -21.83 -31.22
CA THR A 404 1.51 -22.71 -30.44
C THR A 404 1.40 -22.25 -28.99
N GLU A 405 2.48 -21.73 -28.40
CA GLU A 405 2.51 -21.25 -27.03
C GLU A 405 1.64 -19.99 -26.88
N LEU A 406 1.83 -18.99 -27.74
CA LEU A 406 1.03 -17.76 -27.74
C LEU A 406 -0.44 -18.05 -28.04
N PHE A 407 -0.73 -19.00 -28.94
CA PHE A 407 -2.10 -19.41 -29.20
C PHE A 407 -2.72 -20.06 -27.95
N MET A 408 -2.01 -20.99 -27.29
CA MET A 408 -2.51 -21.68 -26.11
C MET A 408 -2.66 -20.76 -24.90
N SER A 409 -1.90 -19.69 -24.79
CA SER A 409 -2.06 -18.67 -23.72
C SER A 409 -3.27 -17.75 -23.96
N THR A 410 -3.74 -17.60 -25.23
CA THR A 410 -4.72 -16.56 -25.59
C THR A 410 -6.09 -17.07 -26.02
N TYR A 411 -6.20 -18.30 -26.60
CA TYR A 411 -7.45 -18.80 -27.21
C TYR A 411 -8.68 -18.75 -26.30
N SER A 412 -8.51 -19.06 -25.02
CA SER A 412 -9.61 -19.20 -24.07
C SER A 412 -10.27 -17.88 -23.66
N LYS A 413 -9.58 -16.77 -23.92
CA LYS A 413 -9.99 -15.43 -23.49
C LYS A 413 -10.65 -14.63 -24.61
N THR A 414 -10.55 -15.11 -25.86
CA THR A 414 -11.32 -14.56 -26.98
C THR A 414 -12.79 -14.95 -26.88
N GLY A 415 -13.68 -14.08 -27.39
CA GLY A 415 -15.13 -14.30 -27.31
C GLY A 415 -15.69 -15.56 -28.00
N CYS A 416 -14.84 -16.46 -28.55
CA CYS A 416 -15.25 -17.55 -29.44
C CYS A 416 -15.67 -18.86 -28.76
N TYR A 417 -15.65 -18.95 -27.41
CA TYR A 417 -15.98 -20.18 -26.67
C TYR A 417 -15.22 -21.44 -27.13
N ILE A 418 -13.91 -21.31 -27.32
CA ILE A 418 -13.04 -22.41 -27.74
C ILE A 418 -12.74 -23.25 -26.49
N THR A 419 -13.03 -24.58 -26.59
CA THR A 419 -12.66 -25.52 -25.51
C THR A 419 -11.19 -25.92 -25.62
N LYS A 420 -10.57 -26.33 -24.48
CA LYS A 420 -9.18 -26.81 -24.47
C LYS A 420 -8.93 -27.91 -25.50
N LYS A 421 -9.87 -28.88 -25.61
CA LYS A 421 -9.79 -29.97 -26.59
C LYS A 421 -9.81 -29.46 -28.03
N MET A 422 -10.61 -28.43 -28.34
CA MET A 422 -10.60 -27.80 -29.68
C MET A 422 -9.28 -27.13 -29.99
N ALA A 423 -8.73 -26.39 -29.01
CA ALA A 423 -7.45 -25.71 -29.15
C ALA A 423 -6.31 -26.72 -29.37
N GLU A 424 -6.21 -27.76 -28.56
CA GLU A 424 -5.20 -28.84 -28.72
C GLU A 424 -5.34 -29.56 -30.06
N THR A 425 -6.58 -29.82 -30.51
CA THR A 425 -6.82 -30.41 -31.83
C THR A 425 -6.36 -29.48 -32.95
N ALA A 426 -6.62 -28.18 -32.86
CA ALA A 426 -6.19 -27.20 -33.85
C ALA A 426 -4.67 -27.10 -33.94
N VAL A 427 -3.98 -27.13 -32.78
CA VAL A 427 -2.50 -27.16 -32.70
C VAL A 427 -1.97 -28.40 -33.40
N ASN A 428 -2.48 -29.60 -33.06
CA ASN A 428 -2.08 -30.86 -33.72
C ASN A 428 -2.32 -30.83 -35.22
N MET A 429 -3.42 -30.26 -35.71
CA MET A 429 -3.70 -30.10 -37.14
C MET A 429 -2.67 -29.18 -37.80
N TYR A 430 -2.30 -28.09 -37.16
CA TYR A 430 -1.31 -27.16 -37.67
C TYR A 430 0.09 -27.80 -37.77
N GLU A 431 0.53 -28.48 -36.74
CA GLU A 431 1.81 -29.21 -36.69
C GLU A 431 1.89 -30.32 -37.74
N ASN A 432 0.75 -30.94 -38.07
CA ASN A 432 0.64 -31.93 -39.14
C ASN A 432 0.42 -31.30 -40.55
N GLY A 433 0.62 -30.02 -40.71
CA GLY A 433 0.63 -29.33 -41.98
C GLY A 433 -0.75 -29.10 -42.63
N ARG A 434 -1.84 -29.18 -41.86
CA ARG A 434 -3.21 -28.98 -42.39
C ARG A 434 -3.51 -27.53 -42.76
N SER A 435 -2.74 -26.57 -42.28
CA SER A 435 -2.82 -25.16 -42.66
C SER A 435 -1.41 -24.54 -42.64
N ARG A 436 -1.11 -23.64 -43.58
CA ARG A 436 0.11 -22.79 -43.58
C ARG A 436 -0.16 -21.38 -43.06
N GLU A 437 -1.42 -21.01 -42.84
CA GLU A 437 -1.84 -19.65 -42.50
C GLU A 437 -1.95 -19.43 -40.98
N GLY A 438 -1.72 -20.48 -40.17
CA GLY A 438 -1.74 -20.44 -38.71
C GLY A 438 -2.79 -21.32 -38.05
N ILE A 439 -2.75 -21.40 -36.74
CA ILE A 439 -3.56 -22.31 -35.92
C ILE A 439 -5.04 -21.92 -35.95
N TRP A 440 -5.37 -20.63 -36.06
CA TRP A 440 -6.74 -20.15 -36.16
C TRP A 440 -7.48 -20.68 -37.38
N ASN A 441 -6.78 -20.92 -38.50
CA ASN A 441 -7.38 -21.55 -39.68
C ASN A 441 -7.73 -23.03 -39.43
N CYS A 442 -6.91 -23.71 -38.62
CA CYS A 442 -7.23 -25.07 -38.20
C CYS A 442 -8.51 -25.12 -37.33
N LEU A 443 -8.69 -24.11 -36.45
CA LEU A 443 -9.95 -23.97 -35.69
C LEU A 443 -11.18 -23.76 -36.60
N GLU A 444 -11.04 -22.94 -37.65
CA GLU A 444 -12.12 -22.75 -38.64
C GLU A 444 -12.51 -24.04 -39.31
N LEU A 445 -11.55 -24.91 -39.64
CA LEU A 445 -11.78 -26.21 -40.23
C LEU A 445 -12.49 -27.22 -39.29
N LEU A 446 -12.27 -27.07 -37.98
CA LEU A 446 -12.88 -27.93 -36.96
C LEU A 446 -14.36 -27.60 -36.68
N VAL A 447 -14.80 -26.38 -36.96
CA VAL A 447 -16.13 -25.91 -36.64
C VAL A 447 -17.00 -25.89 -37.88
N LYS A 448 -18.06 -26.75 -37.92
CA LYS A 448 -19.03 -26.76 -39.00
C LYS A 448 -19.74 -25.40 -39.12
N GLU A 449 -20.24 -25.08 -40.31
CA GLU A 449 -20.95 -23.82 -40.60
C GLU A 449 -21.97 -23.43 -39.54
N GLY A 450 -21.95 -22.15 -39.12
CA GLY A 450 -22.83 -21.58 -38.11
C GLY A 450 -22.28 -20.25 -37.51
N SER A 451 -22.94 -19.73 -36.48
CA SER A 451 -22.55 -18.48 -35.82
C SER A 451 -21.14 -18.56 -35.25
N ARG A 452 -20.78 -19.68 -34.61
CA ARG A 452 -19.42 -19.90 -34.03
C ARG A 452 -18.31 -19.88 -35.06
N SER A 453 -18.55 -20.43 -36.28
CA SER A 453 -17.56 -20.36 -37.38
C SER A 453 -17.29 -18.93 -37.83
N ARG A 454 -18.36 -18.10 -37.88
CA ARG A 454 -18.24 -16.67 -38.20
C ARG A 454 -17.45 -15.89 -37.11
N ASP A 455 -17.73 -16.21 -35.85
CA ASP A 455 -17.02 -15.58 -34.71
C ASP A 455 -15.52 -15.92 -34.74
N ILE A 456 -15.13 -17.16 -35.01
CA ILE A 456 -13.73 -17.60 -35.12
C ILE A 456 -13.05 -16.89 -36.30
N LYS A 457 -13.69 -16.84 -37.49
CA LYS A 457 -13.13 -16.13 -38.66
C LYS A 457 -12.93 -14.65 -38.41
N SER A 458 -13.92 -13.98 -37.80
CA SER A 458 -13.79 -12.55 -37.49
C SER A 458 -12.69 -12.29 -36.48
N THR A 459 -12.61 -13.09 -35.41
CA THR A 459 -11.55 -12.98 -34.40
C THR A 459 -10.17 -13.23 -34.99
N ALA A 460 -9.98 -14.26 -35.80
CA ALA A 460 -8.73 -14.52 -36.52
C ALA A 460 -8.33 -13.35 -37.43
N SER A 461 -9.30 -12.73 -38.12
CA SER A 461 -9.07 -11.55 -38.95
C SER A 461 -8.63 -10.35 -38.13
N TYR A 462 -9.27 -10.08 -36.99
CA TYR A 462 -8.85 -8.98 -36.10
C TYR A 462 -7.45 -9.22 -35.55
N ILE A 463 -7.13 -10.43 -35.08
CA ILE A 463 -5.78 -10.73 -34.56
C ILE A 463 -4.73 -10.52 -35.64
N ARG A 464 -4.94 -10.99 -36.87
CA ARG A 464 -3.98 -10.78 -37.99
C ARG A 464 -3.73 -9.32 -38.29
N LYS A 465 -4.74 -8.45 -38.09
CA LYS A 465 -4.64 -7.01 -38.37
C LYS A 465 -3.90 -6.24 -37.29
N LEU A 466 -3.79 -6.75 -36.04
CA LEU A 466 -3.15 -6.05 -34.93
C LEU A 466 -1.75 -5.54 -35.30
N LYS A 467 -0.95 -6.33 -36.01
CA LYS A 467 0.42 -5.94 -36.45
C LYS A 467 0.47 -4.74 -37.40
N THR A 468 -0.65 -4.37 -38.02
CA THR A 468 -0.73 -3.23 -38.96
C THR A 468 -1.45 -2.02 -38.37
N MET A 469 -1.91 -2.12 -37.14
CA MET A 469 -2.61 -1.07 -36.40
C MET A 469 -1.61 -0.21 -35.63
N SER A 470 -2.01 1.02 -35.32
CA SER A 470 -1.36 1.80 -34.28
C SER A 470 -1.60 1.16 -32.90
N ALA A 471 -0.75 1.45 -31.92
CA ALA A 471 -0.89 0.90 -30.57
C ALA A 471 -2.26 1.20 -29.93
N PRO A 472 -2.82 2.44 -30.00
CA PRO A 472 -4.18 2.71 -29.51
C PRO A 472 -5.25 1.87 -30.20
N GLU A 473 -5.21 1.75 -31.55
CA GLU A 473 -6.19 0.95 -32.31
C GLU A 473 -6.10 -0.53 -31.98
N ALA A 474 -4.87 -1.05 -31.78
CA ALA A 474 -4.65 -2.45 -31.37
C ALA A 474 -5.21 -2.71 -29.97
N LEU A 475 -5.01 -1.81 -29.01
CA LEU A 475 -5.57 -1.92 -27.66
C LEU A 475 -7.09 -1.87 -27.65
N GLU A 476 -7.71 -0.97 -28.41
CA GLU A 476 -9.18 -0.88 -28.56
C GLU A 476 -9.76 -2.14 -29.21
N THR A 477 -9.09 -2.66 -30.25
CA THR A 477 -9.49 -3.90 -30.91
C THR A 477 -9.42 -5.08 -29.95
N ILE A 478 -8.36 -5.19 -29.15
CA ILE A 478 -8.22 -6.25 -28.16
C ILE A 478 -9.28 -6.12 -27.06
N GLU A 479 -9.52 -4.91 -26.56
CA GLU A 479 -10.59 -4.66 -25.58
C GLU A 479 -11.97 -5.11 -26.12
N PHE A 480 -12.27 -4.79 -27.39
CA PHE A 480 -13.49 -5.26 -28.06
C PHE A 480 -13.56 -6.79 -28.16
N LEU A 481 -12.45 -7.46 -28.51
CA LEU A 481 -12.40 -8.92 -28.62
C LEU A 481 -12.64 -9.64 -27.30
N ILE A 482 -12.29 -9.00 -26.17
CA ILE A 482 -12.44 -9.54 -24.82
C ILE A 482 -13.79 -9.14 -24.20
N ALA A 483 -14.37 -8.00 -24.64
CA ALA A 483 -15.58 -7.43 -24.08
C ALA A 483 -16.73 -8.44 -24.07
N GLY A 484 -17.30 -8.69 -22.89
CA GLY A 484 -18.51 -9.50 -22.68
C GLY A 484 -18.32 -10.85 -21.99
N LYS A 485 -17.09 -11.32 -21.66
CA LYS A 485 -16.91 -12.68 -21.14
C LYS A 485 -15.99 -12.89 -19.94
N ARG A 486 -15.08 -12.00 -19.63
CA ARG A 486 -14.26 -12.01 -18.39
C ARG A 486 -13.83 -10.58 -18.07
N SER A 487 -13.69 -10.26 -16.79
CA SER A 487 -13.21 -8.95 -16.36
C SER A 487 -11.78 -8.73 -16.81
N ILE A 488 -11.57 -7.80 -17.74
CA ILE A 488 -10.25 -7.20 -17.93
C ILE A 488 -10.02 -6.31 -16.72
N ASP A 489 -8.80 -6.30 -16.22
CA ASP A 489 -8.36 -5.28 -15.29
C ASP A 489 -8.40 -3.92 -16.02
N THR A 490 -9.43 -3.15 -15.74
CA THR A 490 -9.71 -1.86 -16.42
C THR A 490 -8.62 -0.84 -16.11
N GLU A 491 -8.01 -0.93 -14.95
CA GLU A 491 -6.92 -0.02 -14.57
C GLU A 491 -5.65 -0.32 -15.38
N LYS A 492 -5.27 -1.58 -15.51
CA LYS A 492 -4.14 -1.96 -16.37
C LYS A 492 -4.36 -1.61 -17.83
N MET A 493 -5.58 -1.80 -18.34
CA MET A 493 -5.94 -1.36 -19.69
C MET A 493 -5.82 0.18 -19.83
N TYR A 494 -6.28 0.94 -18.82
CA TYR A 494 -6.13 2.38 -18.82
C TYR A 494 -4.65 2.80 -18.86
N ILE A 495 -3.80 2.18 -18.05
CA ILE A 495 -2.35 2.46 -18.06
C ILE A 495 -1.71 2.16 -19.43
N LEU A 496 -2.03 1.00 -20.04
CA LEU A 496 -1.55 0.66 -21.38
C LEU A 496 -1.98 1.72 -22.41
N LYS A 497 -3.24 2.18 -22.38
CA LYS A 497 -3.74 3.24 -23.26
C LYS A 497 -3.01 4.57 -23.03
N CYS A 498 -2.62 4.89 -21.79
CA CYS A 498 -1.84 6.09 -21.49
C CYS A 498 -0.39 6.02 -21.95
N LEU A 499 0.16 4.81 -22.10
CA LEU A 499 1.50 4.56 -22.64
C LEU A 499 1.52 4.53 -24.16
N ALA A 500 0.44 4.14 -24.82
CA ALA A 500 0.30 4.08 -26.27
C ALA A 500 0.18 5.49 -26.87
N ALA A 501 1.17 5.93 -27.65
CA ALA A 501 1.09 7.17 -28.42
C ALA A 501 0.33 6.93 -29.74
N GLU A 502 -0.34 7.98 -30.26
CA GLU A 502 -1.17 7.87 -31.47
C GLU A 502 -0.36 7.45 -32.73
N ASP A 503 0.90 7.85 -32.79
CA ASP A 503 1.84 7.58 -33.90
C ASP A 503 2.67 6.28 -33.68
N MET A 504 2.48 5.60 -32.57
CA MET A 504 3.22 4.38 -32.20
C MET A 504 2.58 3.14 -32.84
N SER A 505 3.36 2.32 -33.53
CA SER A 505 2.93 1.01 -34.03
C SER A 505 2.79 -0.01 -32.88
N ALA A 506 2.09 -1.11 -33.14
CA ALA A 506 1.95 -2.20 -32.17
C ALA A 506 3.31 -2.83 -31.79
N GLU A 507 4.27 -2.88 -32.72
CA GLU A 507 5.64 -3.40 -32.48
C GLU A 507 6.44 -2.44 -31.59
N GLU A 508 6.46 -1.15 -31.91
CA GLU A 508 7.13 -0.13 -31.09
C GLU A 508 6.56 -0.10 -29.68
N PHE A 509 5.25 -0.34 -29.53
CA PHE A 509 4.60 -0.43 -28.22
C PHE A 509 5.12 -1.61 -27.42
N LEU A 510 5.24 -2.80 -28.02
CA LEU A 510 5.84 -3.97 -27.33
C LEU A 510 7.28 -3.67 -26.90
N ASN A 511 8.08 -3.10 -27.79
CA ASN A 511 9.48 -2.75 -27.49
C ASN A 511 9.58 -1.73 -26.36
N MET A 512 8.72 -0.72 -26.37
CA MET A 512 8.65 0.29 -25.31
C MET A 512 8.29 -0.33 -23.93
N LEU A 513 7.36 -1.30 -23.90
CA LEU A 513 7.01 -2.00 -22.66
C LEU A 513 8.20 -2.82 -22.12
N GLU A 514 8.92 -3.52 -22.98
CA GLU A 514 10.13 -4.28 -22.59
C GLU A 514 11.25 -3.34 -22.13
N GLU A 515 11.44 -2.19 -22.77
CA GLU A 515 12.40 -1.17 -22.31
C GLU A 515 12.03 -0.60 -20.93
N LEU A 516 10.74 -0.29 -20.69
CA LEU A 516 10.29 0.21 -19.41
C LEU A 516 10.50 -0.85 -18.31
N LYS A 517 10.20 -2.10 -18.61
CA LYS A 517 10.46 -3.21 -17.70
C LYS A 517 11.94 -3.32 -17.35
N TYR A 518 12.80 -3.31 -18.39
CA TYR A 518 14.24 -3.37 -18.22
C TYR A 518 14.79 -2.21 -17.37
N ASP A 519 14.30 -0.99 -17.62
CA ASP A 519 14.71 0.20 -16.84
C ASP A 519 14.34 0.06 -15.36
N ILE A 520 13.15 -0.45 -15.06
CA ILE A 520 12.70 -0.66 -13.67
C ILE A 520 13.58 -1.68 -12.96
N GLU A 521 13.97 -2.76 -13.65
CA GLU A 521 14.78 -3.84 -13.08
C GLU A 521 16.25 -3.45 -12.89
N ASN A 522 16.81 -2.63 -13.80
CA ASN A 522 18.25 -2.46 -13.91
C ASN A 522 18.75 -1.03 -13.64
N LYS A 523 17.87 -0.02 -13.70
CA LYS A 523 18.30 1.35 -13.50
C LYS A 523 18.54 1.63 -12.02
N ALA A 524 19.77 2.03 -11.68
CA ALA A 524 20.09 2.49 -10.32
C ALA A 524 19.27 3.73 -9.96
N PRO A 525 18.82 3.86 -8.69
CA PRO A 525 18.13 5.05 -8.22
C PRO A 525 19.02 6.30 -8.36
N ASP A 526 18.49 7.36 -8.95
CA ASP A 526 19.17 8.65 -9.00
C ASP A 526 18.80 9.46 -7.75
N TYR A 527 19.61 9.33 -6.71
CA TYR A 527 19.39 10.04 -5.44
C TYR A 527 19.58 11.55 -5.52
N GLY A 528 20.18 12.07 -6.60
CA GLY A 528 20.36 13.50 -6.86
C GLY A 528 19.18 14.13 -7.60
N ALA A 529 18.26 13.34 -8.11
CA ALA A 529 17.11 13.85 -8.85
C ALA A 529 16.12 14.60 -7.96
N ASP A 530 15.65 15.73 -8.45
CA ASP A 530 14.63 16.56 -7.75
C ASP A 530 13.23 15.92 -7.81
N VAL A 531 12.95 15.11 -8.83
CA VAL A 531 11.65 14.45 -9.03
C VAL A 531 11.66 13.06 -8.42
N ILE A 532 10.72 12.79 -7.53
CA ILE A 532 10.56 11.49 -6.87
C ILE A 532 9.20 10.91 -7.23
N LEU A 533 9.20 9.69 -7.75
CA LEU A 533 8.01 8.86 -7.95
C LEU A 533 7.91 7.86 -6.79
N SER A 534 6.81 7.86 -6.04
CA SER A 534 6.66 6.97 -4.89
C SER A 534 5.21 6.63 -4.59
N THR A 535 4.97 5.41 -4.13
CA THR A 535 3.68 5.13 -3.48
C THR A 535 3.60 5.89 -2.15
N ILE A 536 2.38 6.22 -1.72
CA ILE A 536 2.17 6.85 -0.41
C ILE A 536 2.71 5.96 0.71
N HIS A 537 2.62 4.62 0.57
CA HIS A 537 3.18 3.68 1.54
C HIS A 537 4.70 3.80 1.66
N SER A 538 5.41 3.85 0.53
CA SER A 538 6.87 3.97 0.51
C SER A 538 7.36 5.36 0.93
N ALA A 539 6.50 6.37 0.84
CA ALA A 539 6.77 7.73 1.29
C ALA A 539 6.61 7.91 2.81
N LYS A 540 6.07 6.92 3.52
CA LYS A 540 5.94 6.99 4.99
C LYS A 540 7.31 7.15 5.65
N GLY A 541 7.42 8.04 6.63
CA GLY A 541 8.68 8.39 7.27
C GLY A 541 9.54 9.40 6.50
N LEU A 542 9.30 9.58 5.18
CA LEU A 542 9.99 10.56 4.35
C LEU A 542 9.26 11.91 4.34
N GLU A 543 9.94 12.94 3.80
CA GLU A 543 9.36 14.28 3.66
C GLU A 543 9.98 14.99 2.46
N TYR A 544 9.16 15.80 1.78
CA TYR A 544 9.54 16.47 0.54
C TYR A 544 9.12 17.94 0.58
N ASP A 545 9.82 18.79 -0.16
CA ASP A 545 9.44 20.20 -0.24
C ASP A 545 8.07 20.38 -0.85
N ASN A 546 7.84 19.71 -1.97
CA ASN A 546 6.56 19.76 -2.70
C ASN A 546 6.03 18.35 -2.88
N VAL A 547 4.71 18.19 -2.77
CA VAL A 547 4.02 16.92 -3.01
C VAL A 547 2.87 17.14 -3.97
N ILE A 548 2.75 16.25 -4.94
CA ILE A 548 1.62 16.11 -5.84
C ILE A 548 0.95 14.77 -5.54
N ILE A 549 -0.34 14.77 -5.17
CA ILE A 549 -1.12 13.54 -5.01
C ILE A 549 -1.88 13.27 -6.30
N ALA A 550 -1.63 12.10 -6.90
CA ALA A 550 -2.24 11.63 -8.13
C ALA A 550 -3.16 10.42 -7.87
N ASP A 551 -4.10 10.21 -8.77
CA ASP A 551 -5.00 9.04 -8.81
C ASP A 551 -5.75 8.74 -7.49
N ALA A 552 -6.18 9.79 -6.77
CA ALA A 552 -7.07 9.64 -5.61
C ALA A 552 -8.53 9.38 -6.05
N ILE A 553 -8.73 8.30 -6.82
CA ILE A 553 -9.96 7.90 -7.50
C ILE A 553 -10.62 6.76 -6.73
N ASP A 554 -11.94 6.75 -6.65
CA ASP A 554 -12.71 5.63 -6.08
C ASP A 554 -12.38 4.30 -6.79
N GLY A 555 -12.09 3.28 -6.02
CA GLY A 555 -11.57 1.99 -6.52
C GLY A 555 -10.02 1.91 -6.54
N ILE A 556 -9.30 3.06 -6.46
CA ILE A 556 -7.84 3.13 -6.36
C ILE A 556 -7.44 3.68 -4.98
N LEU A 557 -7.90 4.89 -4.65
CA LEU A 557 -7.72 5.56 -3.37
C LEU A 557 -8.99 6.38 -3.04
N PRO A 558 -9.93 5.82 -2.27
CA PRO A 558 -9.89 4.51 -1.59
C PRO A 558 -9.98 3.31 -2.53
N GLY A 559 -9.37 2.18 -2.13
CA GLY A 559 -9.52 0.90 -2.82
C GLY A 559 -10.95 0.36 -2.75
N ALA A 560 -11.37 -0.44 -3.75
CA ALA A 560 -12.78 -0.89 -3.90
C ALA A 560 -13.32 -1.67 -2.70
N GLU A 561 -12.50 -2.50 -2.08
CA GLU A 561 -12.88 -3.36 -0.93
C GLU A 561 -12.11 -3.01 0.35
N ALA A 562 -11.38 -1.87 0.35
CA ALA A 562 -10.53 -1.46 1.45
C ALA A 562 -11.34 -0.81 2.60
N ASP A 563 -10.81 -0.87 3.82
CA ASP A 563 -11.32 -0.07 4.93
C ASP A 563 -11.13 1.42 4.64
N VAL A 564 -12.24 2.13 4.55
CA VAL A 564 -12.25 3.57 4.23
C VAL A 564 -11.48 4.41 5.26
N GLU A 565 -11.44 4.00 6.54
CA GLU A 565 -10.66 4.70 7.55
C GLU A 565 -9.15 4.47 7.36
N GLU A 566 -8.74 3.27 6.96
CA GLU A 566 -7.34 2.97 6.64
C GLU A 566 -6.89 3.73 5.38
N GLU A 567 -7.69 3.73 4.32
CA GLU A 567 -7.39 4.49 3.10
C GLU A 567 -7.40 6.02 3.35
N ARG A 568 -8.22 6.50 4.31
CA ARG A 568 -8.18 7.90 4.72
C ARG A 568 -6.89 8.21 5.50
N ARG A 569 -6.40 7.30 6.33
CA ARG A 569 -5.07 7.41 6.94
C ARG A 569 -3.97 7.43 5.88
N LEU A 570 -4.09 6.62 4.85
CA LEU A 570 -3.14 6.61 3.75
C LEU A 570 -3.09 7.96 3.03
N PHE A 571 -4.24 8.51 2.66
CA PHE A 571 -4.31 9.83 2.07
C PHE A 571 -3.77 10.92 3.00
N TYR A 572 -4.09 10.85 4.29
CA TYR A 572 -3.53 11.73 5.32
C TYR A 572 -2.01 11.63 5.44
N VAL A 573 -1.44 10.42 5.37
CA VAL A 573 0.01 10.24 5.30
C VAL A 573 0.57 10.97 4.08
N GLY A 574 -0.05 10.84 2.91
CA GLY A 574 0.35 11.58 1.71
C GLY A 574 0.36 13.09 1.92
N LEU A 575 -0.70 13.66 2.49
CA LEU A 575 -0.79 15.08 2.80
C LEU A 575 0.35 15.57 3.70
N THR A 576 0.69 14.79 4.74
CA THR A 576 1.69 15.16 5.75
C THR A 576 3.14 14.92 5.32
N ARG A 577 3.38 14.50 4.07
CA ARG A 577 4.74 14.40 3.51
C ARG A 577 5.26 15.72 2.98
N ALA A 578 4.40 16.70 2.71
CA ALA A 578 4.79 18.00 2.16
C ALA A 578 5.29 18.95 3.25
N ARG A 579 6.44 19.57 3.00
CA ARG A 579 6.99 20.63 3.87
C ARG A 579 6.49 22.03 3.49
N LYS A 580 6.40 22.31 2.17
CA LYS A 580 6.19 23.68 1.66
C LYS A 580 4.93 23.81 0.80
N SER A 581 4.66 22.84 -0.07
CA SER A 581 3.58 22.93 -1.06
C SER A 581 2.90 21.60 -1.28
N MET A 582 1.57 21.64 -1.40
CA MET A 582 0.72 20.49 -1.67
C MET A 582 -0.19 20.76 -2.84
N MET A 583 -0.17 19.88 -3.84
CA MET A 583 -1.11 19.88 -4.96
C MET A 583 -1.84 18.53 -4.99
N ILE A 584 -3.15 18.58 -5.17
CA ILE A 584 -3.99 17.37 -5.34
C ILE A 584 -4.60 17.45 -6.74
N LEU A 585 -4.44 16.38 -7.52
CA LEU A 585 -5.02 16.32 -8.86
C LEU A 585 -6.48 15.88 -8.79
N LYS A 586 -7.34 16.55 -9.59
CA LYS A 586 -8.76 16.26 -9.71
C LYS A 586 -9.15 16.05 -11.17
N TYR A 587 -9.99 15.04 -11.43
CA TYR A 587 -10.46 14.72 -12.78
C TYR A 587 -11.98 14.74 -12.82
N SER A 588 -12.56 15.42 -13.82
CA SER A 588 -14.02 15.55 -13.94
C SER A 588 -14.69 14.27 -14.47
N ASP A 589 -13.92 13.40 -15.10
CA ASP A 589 -14.37 12.08 -15.60
C ASP A 589 -14.28 10.95 -14.56
N CYS A 590 -13.81 11.24 -13.33
CA CYS A 590 -13.63 10.25 -12.26
C CYS A 590 -14.35 10.66 -10.98
N TYR A 591 -14.85 9.69 -10.22
CA TYR A 591 -15.32 9.92 -8.86
C TYR A 591 -14.17 9.90 -7.86
N MET A 592 -14.01 10.94 -7.04
CA MET A 592 -12.85 11.18 -6.19
C MET A 592 -13.26 11.61 -4.77
N PRO A 593 -13.75 10.68 -3.93
CA PRO A 593 -14.41 11.01 -2.66
C PRO A 593 -13.50 11.79 -1.69
N PHE A 594 -12.22 11.45 -1.61
CA PHE A 594 -11.27 12.15 -0.73
C PHE A 594 -10.94 13.55 -1.25
N VAL A 595 -10.89 13.74 -2.56
CA VAL A 595 -10.64 15.06 -3.17
C VAL A 595 -11.83 15.97 -2.96
N TYR A 596 -13.05 15.47 -3.13
CA TYR A 596 -14.27 16.26 -2.83
C TYR A 596 -14.37 16.65 -1.34
N LEU A 597 -13.98 15.74 -0.44
CA LEU A 597 -13.89 16.07 0.98
C LEU A 597 -12.83 17.15 1.23
N MET A 598 -11.68 17.08 0.57
CA MET A 598 -10.62 18.10 0.66
C MET A 598 -11.10 19.45 0.13
N GLU A 599 -11.80 19.50 -1.00
CA GLU A 599 -12.38 20.76 -1.52
C GLU A 599 -13.28 21.44 -0.48
N LYS A 600 -14.15 20.66 0.17
CA LYS A 600 -15.04 21.17 1.22
C LYS A 600 -14.25 21.72 2.42
N ILE A 601 -13.17 21.05 2.79
CA ILE A 601 -12.27 21.47 3.87
C ILE A 601 -11.54 22.76 3.48
N LEU A 602 -10.99 22.83 2.27
CA LEU A 602 -10.20 23.97 1.79
C LEU A 602 -11.03 25.25 1.66
N ARG A 603 -12.28 25.15 1.25
CA ARG A 603 -13.21 26.31 1.23
C ARG A 603 -13.38 26.95 2.61
N LYS A 604 -13.38 26.13 3.68
CA LYS A 604 -13.49 26.60 5.06
C LYS A 604 -12.18 27.10 5.64
N THR A 605 -11.05 26.58 5.16
CA THR A 605 -9.71 26.93 5.68
C THR A 605 -9.03 28.06 4.90
N GLN A 606 -9.41 28.26 3.63
CA GLN A 606 -8.78 29.19 2.71
C GLN A 606 -9.84 30.02 1.97
N PRO A 607 -10.66 30.81 2.68
CA PRO A 607 -11.70 31.61 2.05
C PRO A 607 -11.09 32.62 1.06
N GLY A 608 -11.61 32.66 -0.16
CA GLY A 608 -11.18 33.58 -1.24
C GLY A 608 -10.21 33.00 -2.27
N LYS A 609 -9.75 31.73 -2.16
CA LYS A 609 -8.84 31.08 -3.11
C LYS A 609 -9.42 29.80 -3.74
N ALA A 610 -10.65 29.41 -3.41
CA ALA A 610 -11.33 28.27 -4.03
C ALA A 610 -11.90 28.67 -5.38
N ALA A 611 -11.58 27.92 -6.44
CA ALA A 611 -12.11 28.11 -7.77
C ALA A 611 -13.66 28.11 -7.77
N ASN A 612 -14.24 28.99 -8.58
CA ASN A 612 -15.68 29.08 -8.83
C ASN A 612 -16.13 27.81 -9.62
N GLU A 613 -16.45 26.73 -8.94
CA GLU A 613 -17.31 25.69 -9.51
C GLU A 613 -18.65 25.70 -8.81
N THR A 614 -19.71 25.91 -9.61
CA THR A 614 -21.11 25.81 -9.20
C THR A 614 -21.40 24.36 -8.86
N PHE A 615 -21.53 24.05 -7.55
CA PHE A 615 -22.08 22.77 -7.12
C PHE A 615 -23.55 22.67 -7.46
N ILE A 616 -23.92 21.60 -8.11
CA ILE A 616 -25.33 21.20 -8.18
C ILE A 616 -25.62 20.56 -6.81
N ASN A 617 -26.46 21.24 -6.00
CA ASN A 617 -26.98 20.60 -4.79
C ASN A 617 -27.73 19.33 -5.19
N ALA A 618 -27.55 18.27 -4.42
CA ALA A 618 -28.26 17.03 -4.68
C ALA A 618 -29.77 17.24 -4.61
N ASP A 619 -30.47 16.97 -5.71
CA ASP A 619 -31.94 17.03 -5.79
C ASP A 619 -32.54 15.71 -5.25
N VAL A 620 -32.03 15.24 -4.11
CA VAL A 620 -32.55 14.09 -3.37
C VAL A 620 -32.51 14.39 -1.87
N LYS A 621 -33.44 13.77 -1.12
CA LYS A 621 -33.53 13.90 0.33
C LYS A 621 -33.27 12.58 1.02
N ALA A 622 -32.86 12.63 2.30
CA ALA A 622 -32.77 11.43 3.12
C ALA A 622 -34.14 10.74 3.19
N GLY A 623 -34.15 9.43 2.99
CA GLY A 623 -35.34 8.61 2.86
C GLY A 623 -35.74 8.31 1.43
N GLU A 624 -35.26 9.05 0.43
CA GLU A 624 -35.57 8.76 -0.99
C GLU A 624 -34.81 7.54 -1.49
N MET A 625 -35.44 6.83 -2.43
CA MET A 625 -34.85 5.66 -3.08
C MET A 625 -34.13 6.09 -4.36
N ILE A 626 -32.95 5.59 -4.55
CA ILE A 626 -32.21 5.70 -5.81
C ILE A 626 -31.82 4.33 -6.36
N ILE A 627 -31.59 4.28 -7.66
CA ILE A 627 -31.07 3.08 -8.32
C ILE A 627 -29.69 3.41 -8.86
N HIS A 628 -28.67 2.62 -8.45
CA HIS A 628 -27.33 2.71 -8.99
C HIS A 628 -27.12 1.62 -10.06
N LYS A 629 -26.54 1.98 -11.19
CA LYS A 629 -26.37 1.11 -12.37
C LYS A 629 -25.73 -0.25 -12.06
N SER A 630 -24.74 -0.27 -11.17
CA SER A 630 -23.96 -1.49 -10.85
C SER A 630 -24.30 -2.10 -9.50
N ILE A 631 -24.91 -1.35 -8.55
CA ILE A 631 -25.14 -1.79 -7.16
C ILE A 631 -26.61 -2.10 -6.91
N GLY A 632 -27.50 -1.56 -7.74
CA GLY A 632 -28.95 -1.74 -7.61
C GLY A 632 -29.62 -0.67 -6.74
N LYS A 633 -30.75 -1.02 -6.12
CA LYS A 633 -31.55 -0.10 -5.31
C LYS A 633 -30.95 0.18 -3.96
N GLY A 634 -30.96 1.44 -3.54
CA GLY A 634 -30.52 1.89 -2.23
C GLY A 634 -31.32 3.08 -1.72
N THR A 635 -31.34 3.27 -0.39
CA THR A 635 -32.01 4.37 0.27
C THR A 635 -31.00 5.45 0.65
N VAL A 636 -31.26 6.68 0.29
CA VAL A 636 -30.43 7.84 0.70
C VAL A 636 -30.58 8.03 2.21
N THR A 637 -29.49 7.94 2.96
CA THR A 637 -29.49 8.08 4.42
C THR A 637 -29.02 9.46 4.88
N ALA A 638 -28.21 10.14 4.07
CA ALA A 638 -27.76 11.49 4.33
C ALA A 638 -27.48 12.25 3.02
N VAL A 639 -27.64 13.56 3.04
CA VAL A 639 -27.29 14.47 1.94
C VAL A 639 -26.48 15.62 2.52
N ASP A 640 -25.29 15.87 1.97
CA ASP A 640 -24.40 16.94 2.36
C ASP A 640 -23.83 17.64 1.13
N GLY A 641 -24.55 18.65 0.65
CA GLY A 641 -24.29 19.34 -0.62
C GLY A 641 -24.50 18.43 -1.82
N ASP A 642 -23.45 18.15 -2.57
CA ASP A 642 -23.45 17.20 -3.70
C ASP A 642 -23.23 15.74 -3.26
N ILE A 643 -22.79 15.49 -2.03
CA ILE A 643 -22.53 14.14 -1.54
C ILE A 643 -23.80 13.55 -0.94
N ILE A 644 -24.18 12.37 -1.43
CA ILE A 644 -25.25 11.56 -0.87
C ILE A 644 -24.68 10.28 -0.26
N THR A 645 -25.16 9.91 0.92
CA THR A 645 -24.88 8.59 1.52
C THR A 645 -26.07 7.70 1.22
N VAL A 646 -25.82 6.55 0.61
CA VAL A 646 -26.86 5.61 0.20
C VAL A 646 -26.62 4.26 0.83
N LYS A 647 -27.64 3.72 1.47
CA LYS A 647 -27.62 2.38 2.06
C LYS A 647 -28.16 1.36 1.07
N PHE A 648 -27.30 0.42 0.67
CA PHE A 648 -27.61 -0.76 -0.15
C PHE A 648 -27.64 -2.03 0.71
N ASN A 649 -28.00 -3.17 0.13
CA ASN A 649 -27.97 -4.46 0.83
C ASN A 649 -26.57 -4.88 1.33
N GLY A 650 -25.50 -4.39 0.68
CA GLY A 650 -24.09 -4.64 1.05
C GLY A 650 -23.43 -3.56 1.91
N GLY A 651 -24.19 -2.59 2.45
CA GLY A 651 -23.65 -1.51 3.29
C GLY A 651 -23.96 -0.11 2.74
N SER A 652 -23.45 0.92 3.43
CA SER A 652 -23.62 2.32 3.02
C SER A 652 -22.44 2.81 2.20
N ARG A 653 -22.72 3.58 1.14
CA ARG A 653 -21.71 4.20 0.26
C ARG A 653 -22.03 5.67 0.03
N ASN A 654 -20.98 6.45 -0.16
CA ASN A 654 -21.07 7.88 -0.49
C ASN A 654 -20.87 8.10 -1.99
N PHE A 655 -21.70 8.97 -2.60
CA PHE A 655 -21.62 9.32 -4.01
C PHE A 655 -21.69 10.84 -4.18
N SER A 656 -20.97 11.38 -5.17
CA SER A 656 -21.26 12.70 -5.72
C SER A 656 -22.50 12.58 -6.60
N TYR A 657 -23.59 13.19 -6.17
CA TYR A 657 -24.88 13.11 -6.87
C TYR A 657 -24.78 13.70 -8.28
N GLY A 658 -24.21 14.90 -8.39
CA GLY A 658 -24.05 15.57 -9.69
C GLY A 658 -23.17 14.79 -10.66
N PHE A 659 -22.06 14.20 -10.18
CA PHE A 659 -21.23 13.32 -11.01
C PHE A 659 -22.00 12.09 -11.48
N CYS A 660 -22.65 11.38 -10.55
CA CYS A 660 -23.36 10.14 -10.88
C CYS A 660 -24.54 10.37 -11.84
N ILE A 661 -25.28 11.48 -11.69
CA ILE A 661 -26.34 11.86 -12.63
C ILE A 661 -25.77 12.18 -14.02
N LYS A 662 -24.68 12.97 -14.07
CA LYS A 662 -24.01 13.36 -15.33
C LYS A 662 -23.49 12.16 -16.12
N GLN A 663 -23.04 11.11 -15.39
CA GLN A 663 -22.54 9.86 -15.97
C GLN A 663 -23.64 8.80 -16.16
N GLY A 664 -24.88 9.08 -15.80
CA GLY A 664 -25.97 8.10 -15.88
C GLY A 664 -25.76 6.86 -14.98
N LEU A 665 -25.09 7.04 -13.85
CA LEU A 665 -24.81 5.97 -12.91
C LEU A 665 -25.88 5.80 -11.86
N ILE A 666 -26.62 6.87 -11.54
CA ILE A 666 -27.77 6.84 -10.61
C ILE A 666 -28.96 7.59 -11.18
N TRP A 667 -30.15 7.16 -10.77
CA TRP A 667 -31.43 7.84 -11.03
C TRP A 667 -32.39 7.62 -9.86
N LYS A 668 -33.33 8.55 -9.70
CA LYS A 668 -34.40 8.42 -8.70
C LYS A 668 -35.33 7.27 -9.09
N GLU A 669 -35.76 6.49 -8.11
CA GLU A 669 -36.89 5.59 -8.31
C GLU A 669 -38.17 6.43 -8.38
N LYS A 670 -38.96 6.28 -9.47
CA LYS A 670 -40.24 7.00 -9.68
C LYS A 670 -41.33 6.45 -8.78
#